data_66aee10cc7b51fa1e8c8dd0759d25dbd
#
_entry.id   66aee10cc7b51fa1e8c8dd0759d25dbd
#
_cell.length_a   1.000
_cell.length_b   1.000
_cell.length_c   1.000
_cell.angle_alpha   90.00
_cell.angle_beta   90.00
_cell.angle_gamma   90.00
#
_symmetry.space_group_name_H-M   'P 1'
#
loop_
_entity.id
_entity.type
_entity.pdbx_description
1 polymer ?
#
loop_
_entity_poly.entity_id
_entity_poly.type
_entity_poly.pdbx_seq_one_letter_code
_entity_poly.pdbx_strand_id
1 'polypeptide(L)'
;MRGILIFFLALLIFGCDNTELPKEVAEAYASLPEEIDYNVHVKKILSDKCFSCHGPDMKKQKADLRLDIASFAYSKVTESGLKAIVPGSLSKSELVKRILSEDADYVMPSPESHLQLSAYEKAVLVKWVKQGAEYKKHWAFVPLKSAAVPSVNNSAWVKNDIDHFTLDAMENAGLQPAQQADKETLIRRLSFDIRGIAPDVKEVDAFLKDTDPKAYEKLVDKYLASHHYGERMAAYWLDVARFADSHGYLDDKHHEVSPWRDWVISAYNRNIPFNDFLTWQMAGDLLPNATKEQVLATGFNRMHKQNSEAGIIDEEYRVEYVVDRTNTLGTAMLAMTVGCAKCHDHKYDPISQKDYYSLYAFFNSTFEKGSPNYGGPDMVAGPTLRLTSDNDDKKIGVYSRLIASLEKKEAIKERQKHATLDAATEKEIAAALTGKLVAKLDFDKTNLVKDKEYFTNATGSKIDASGKMAEYGQGVIGRSLKYNDETAYSFEPYKIAYFERYDPFAFSLWIKVPTNYPLATVFHASDPHRYGYQGYDLLIKENKLNFRLSHAFPHDAISVIATEKLRPNQWYHVAISYDGSSKASGLRIHLNGKQVTTDTEFDHLYKNIRSYPNIHKTSRYRGLVFGKRDLDRSMPGGEIDEFHIFTNTLSPAEIRHLYGKLPFDPKGIKNEYDSTALMLARKSLCDLYDSTKEVMVMGDLPQARPTYVLNRGLYDSHGDKVEPSTPAAIMPFPKELPKNRLGLAQWMFDDKNPLTSRVAVNRMWQLVFGKGLVSTSDDFGNQGAMPTHPELL
;
A
#
# COMPACT_ATOMS: atom_id res chain seq x y z
N MET A 1 58.24 70.63 -10.71
CA MET A 1 58.14 69.49 -11.62
C MET A 1 56.67 69.06 -11.64
N ARG A 2 56.05 69.24 -12.79
CA ARG A 2 54.64 69.04 -13.03
C ARG A 2 54.40 67.57 -13.39
N GLY A 3 53.62 66.82 -12.57
CA GLY A 3 53.13 65.44 -12.87
C GLY A 3 51.73 65.51 -13.54
N ILE A 4 51.71 65.13 -14.79
CA ILE A 4 50.48 65.06 -15.62
C ILE A 4 49.71 63.79 -15.20
N LEU A 5 48.49 63.97 -14.66
CA LEU A 5 47.52 62.88 -14.36
C LEU A 5 46.72 62.59 -15.63
N ILE A 6 46.98 61.44 -16.25
CA ILE A 6 46.18 60.95 -17.41
C ILE A 6 44.97 60.19 -16.89
N PHE A 7 43.80 60.76 -17.05
CA PHE A 7 42.51 60.11 -16.82
C PHE A 7 42.16 59.23 -18.01
N PHE A 8 42.21 57.87 -17.84
CA PHE A 8 41.68 56.94 -18.82
C PHE A 8 40.19 56.88 -18.65
N LEU A 9 39.47 57.53 -19.55
CA LEU A 9 38.01 57.41 -19.68
C LEU A 9 37.75 56.12 -20.47
N ALA A 10 37.37 55.03 -19.75
CA ALA A 10 36.88 53.82 -20.40
C ALA A 10 35.45 54.07 -20.93
N LEU A 11 35.39 54.32 -22.25
CA LEU A 11 34.10 54.28 -22.95
C LEU A 11 33.55 52.85 -22.96
N LEU A 12 32.56 52.59 -22.12
CA LEU A 12 31.68 51.42 -22.25
C LEU A 12 30.84 51.64 -23.51
N ILE A 13 31.25 51.00 -24.59
CA ILE A 13 30.43 50.90 -25.81
C ILE A 13 29.32 49.90 -25.48
N PHE A 14 28.18 50.40 -25.05
CA PHE A 14 26.93 49.63 -25.10
C PHE A 14 26.55 49.53 -26.58
N GLY A 15 26.84 48.37 -27.19
CA GLY A 15 26.32 48.05 -28.51
C GLY A 15 24.80 47.98 -28.42
N CYS A 16 24.11 48.92 -29.04
CA CYS A 16 22.65 48.86 -29.19
C CYS A 16 22.32 47.62 -30.04
N ASP A 17 21.66 46.67 -29.40
CA ASP A 17 21.11 45.46 -30.06
C ASP A 17 19.81 45.89 -30.79
N ASN A 18 19.92 46.34 -32.03
CA ASN A 18 18.80 46.83 -32.85
C ASN A 18 18.10 45.66 -33.55
N THR A 19 17.46 44.78 -32.81
CA THR A 19 16.54 43.80 -33.40
C THR A 19 15.18 44.49 -33.58
N GLU A 20 14.74 44.69 -34.85
CA GLU A 20 13.41 45.20 -35.14
C GLU A 20 12.36 44.13 -34.77
N LEU A 21 11.37 44.53 -33.96
CA LEU A 21 10.28 43.68 -33.58
C LEU A 21 9.10 43.83 -34.55
N PRO A 22 8.41 42.77 -34.97
CA PRO A 22 7.15 42.87 -35.67
C PRO A 22 6.18 43.80 -34.91
N LYS A 23 5.37 44.57 -35.62
CA LYS A 23 4.49 45.61 -35.02
C LYS A 23 3.66 45.08 -33.84
N GLU A 24 3.01 43.94 -34.04
CA GLU A 24 2.16 43.33 -33.00
C GLU A 24 2.95 42.89 -31.74
N VAL A 25 4.18 42.42 -31.95
CA VAL A 25 5.09 42.05 -30.85
C VAL A 25 5.60 43.29 -30.13
N ALA A 26 5.88 44.37 -30.85
CA ALA A 26 6.31 45.64 -30.25
C ALA A 26 5.20 46.30 -29.41
N GLU A 27 3.95 46.24 -29.89
CA GLU A 27 2.79 46.71 -29.13
C GLU A 27 2.59 45.88 -27.85
N ALA A 28 2.67 44.55 -27.95
CA ALA A 28 2.61 43.66 -26.77
C ALA A 28 3.78 43.92 -25.81
N TYR A 29 4.98 44.15 -26.33
CA TYR A 29 6.18 44.40 -25.51
C TYR A 29 6.05 45.67 -24.66
N ALA A 30 5.41 46.71 -25.18
CA ALA A 30 5.15 47.95 -24.47
C ALA A 30 4.16 47.79 -23.30
N SER A 31 3.29 46.79 -23.35
CA SER A 31 2.29 46.50 -22.30
C SER A 31 2.79 45.58 -21.22
N LEU A 32 4.00 45.01 -21.34
CA LEU A 32 4.57 44.07 -20.39
C LEU A 32 5.03 44.77 -19.08
N PRO A 33 4.99 44.04 -17.91
CA PRO A 33 5.59 44.54 -16.69
C PRO A 33 7.03 44.99 -16.90
N GLU A 34 7.53 45.91 -16.09
CA GLU A 34 8.87 46.42 -16.16
C GLU A 34 9.92 45.30 -16.07
N GLU A 35 9.74 44.38 -15.10
CA GLU A 35 10.56 43.20 -14.92
C GLU A 35 9.79 41.92 -15.32
N ILE A 36 10.47 41.07 -16.09
CA ILE A 36 9.94 39.74 -16.48
C ILE A 36 10.48 38.69 -15.54
N ASP A 37 9.62 38.13 -14.66
CA ASP A 37 9.97 37.00 -13.82
C ASP A 37 9.92 35.68 -14.60
N TYR A 38 10.94 34.86 -14.44
CA TYR A 38 11.05 33.57 -15.15
C TYR A 38 9.90 32.61 -14.83
N ASN A 39 9.57 32.43 -13.54
CA ASN A 39 8.54 31.46 -13.12
C ASN A 39 7.12 31.94 -13.46
N VAL A 40 6.87 33.24 -13.37
CA VAL A 40 5.56 33.84 -13.64
C VAL A 40 5.25 33.94 -15.13
N HIS A 41 6.21 34.43 -15.92
CA HIS A 41 5.94 34.87 -17.29
C HIS A 41 6.54 33.91 -18.33
N VAL A 42 7.76 33.40 -18.11
CA VAL A 42 8.54 32.71 -19.15
C VAL A 42 8.36 31.21 -19.13
N LYS A 43 8.47 30.60 -17.96
CA LYS A 43 8.51 29.14 -17.80
C LYS A 43 7.26 28.46 -18.33
N LYS A 44 6.10 29.05 -18.13
CA LYS A 44 4.84 28.53 -18.67
C LYS A 44 4.86 28.50 -20.21
N ILE A 45 5.35 29.55 -20.85
CA ILE A 45 5.46 29.61 -22.30
C ILE A 45 6.43 28.55 -22.82
N LEU A 46 7.62 28.45 -22.21
CA LEU A 46 8.62 27.44 -22.60
C LEU A 46 8.08 26.02 -22.40
N SER A 47 7.37 25.78 -21.29
CA SER A 47 6.77 24.50 -20.96
C SER A 47 5.70 24.07 -21.99
N ASP A 48 4.80 24.99 -22.32
CA ASP A 48 3.66 24.67 -23.20
C ASP A 48 4.07 24.58 -24.67
N LYS A 49 5.04 25.42 -25.10
CA LYS A 49 5.37 25.62 -26.52
C LYS A 49 6.69 24.99 -26.95
N CYS A 50 7.63 24.74 -26.03
CA CYS A 50 9.00 24.35 -26.37
C CYS A 50 9.43 23.00 -25.72
N PHE A 51 9.04 22.70 -24.46
CA PHE A 51 9.54 21.54 -23.76
C PHE A 51 9.10 20.20 -24.32
N SER A 52 8.08 20.13 -25.12
CA SER A 52 7.70 18.90 -25.83
C SER A 52 8.82 18.35 -26.72
N CYS A 53 9.71 19.26 -27.26
CA CYS A 53 10.86 18.91 -28.09
C CYS A 53 12.20 19.35 -27.49
N HIS A 54 12.22 20.33 -26.59
CA HIS A 54 13.43 20.91 -26.02
C HIS A 54 13.38 20.93 -24.46
N GLY A 55 12.72 19.95 -23.86
CA GLY A 55 12.52 19.80 -22.41
C GLY A 55 13.14 18.54 -21.82
N PRO A 56 12.66 18.10 -20.64
CA PRO A 56 13.24 17.00 -19.87
C PRO A 56 13.10 15.62 -20.51
N ASP A 57 12.13 15.39 -21.40
CA ASP A 57 11.92 14.09 -22.05
C ASP A 57 13.01 13.79 -23.08
N MET A 58 14.05 13.07 -22.68
CA MET A 58 15.18 12.71 -23.54
C MET A 58 14.79 11.92 -24.79
N LYS A 59 13.66 11.18 -24.78
CA LYS A 59 13.21 10.39 -25.93
C LYS A 59 12.62 11.24 -27.03
N LYS A 60 12.14 12.45 -26.69
CA LYS A 60 11.53 13.38 -27.64
C LYS A 60 12.43 14.57 -27.95
N GLN A 61 13.58 14.65 -27.32
CA GLN A 61 14.52 15.76 -27.49
C GLN A 61 14.99 15.90 -28.94
N LYS A 62 14.87 17.12 -29.46
CA LYS A 62 15.35 17.48 -30.80
C LYS A 62 16.55 18.42 -30.72
N ALA A 63 17.45 18.32 -31.71
CA ALA A 63 18.65 19.14 -31.82
C ALA A 63 19.57 19.14 -30.59
N ASP A 64 19.50 18.15 -29.71
CA ASP A 64 20.21 18.10 -28.43
C ASP A 64 20.10 19.38 -27.60
N LEU A 65 18.99 20.07 -27.73
CA LEU A 65 18.73 21.34 -27.04
C LEU A 65 17.80 21.13 -25.84
N ARG A 66 18.22 21.66 -24.70
CA ARG A 66 17.47 21.68 -23.42
C ARG A 66 17.21 23.12 -23.02
N LEU A 67 15.97 23.60 -23.21
CA LEU A 67 15.53 24.94 -22.79
C LEU A 67 15.02 24.97 -21.32
N ASP A 68 14.92 23.85 -20.69
CA ASP A 68 14.60 23.73 -19.26
C ASP A 68 15.83 23.85 -18.34
N ILE A 69 17.04 23.80 -18.90
CA ILE A 69 18.31 23.89 -18.16
C ILE A 69 19.14 25.07 -18.70
N ALA A 70 19.35 26.06 -17.85
CA ALA A 70 20.06 27.28 -18.20
C ALA A 70 21.45 27.04 -18.86
N SER A 71 22.26 26.16 -18.25
CA SER A 71 23.61 25.87 -18.76
C SER A 71 23.60 25.29 -20.17
N PHE A 72 22.61 24.46 -20.53
CA PHE A 72 22.41 23.91 -21.86
C PHE A 72 21.93 25.00 -22.84
N ALA A 73 20.91 25.78 -22.46
CA ALA A 73 20.36 26.85 -23.27
C ALA A 73 21.41 27.91 -23.62
N TYR A 74 22.35 28.22 -22.69
CA TYR A 74 23.42 29.20 -22.93
C TYR A 74 24.64 28.67 -23.67
N SER A 75 24.93 27.37 -23.57
CA SER A 75 26.11 26.76 -24.17
C SER A 75 25.86 26.20 -25.56
N LYS A 76 24.62 25.72 -25.85
CA LYS A 76 24.32 25.04 -27.11
C LYS A 76 24.46 25.96 -28.32
N VAL A 77 25.38 25.60 -29.19
CA VAL A 77 25.51 26.22 -30.50
C VAL A 77 24.56 25.46 -31.46
N THR A 78 23.75 26.21 -32.18
CA THR A 78 22.79 25.69 -33.14
C THR A 78 23.45 25.54 -34.53
N GLU A 79 22.72 24.97 -35.48
CA GLU A 79 23.19 24.78 -36.85
C GLU A 79 23.53 26.11 -37.57
N SER A 80 22.90 27.23 -37.17
CA SER A 80 23.24 28.56 -37.67
C SER A 80 24.55 29.13 -37.15
N GLY A 81 25.24 28.39 -36.23
CA GLY A 81 26.44 28.87 -35.57
C GLY A 81 26.20 29.85 -34.41
N LEU A 82 24.94 30.18 -34.11
CA LEU A 82 24.56 31.01 -32.98
C LEU A 82 24.28 30.14 -31.73
N LYS A 83 24.40 30.75 -30.55
CA LYS A 83 23.94 30.12 -29.33
C LYS A 83 22.40 30.15 -29.23
N ALA A 84 21.83 29.14 -28.63
CA ALA A 84 20.38 29.08 -28.46
C ALA A 84 19.86 30.29 -27.68
N ILE A 85 20.49 30.67 -26.60
CA ILE A 85 20.20 31.90 -25.83
C ILE A 85 21.54 32.58 -25.46
N VAL A 86 21.64 33.88 -25.74
CA VAL A 86 22.71 34.76 -25.25
C VAL A 86 22.09 35.80 -24.32
N PRO A 87 22.33 35.69 -22.97
CA PRO A 87 21.81 36.64 -22.03
C PRO A 87 22.08 38.12 -22.41
N GLY A 88 21.05 38.93 -22.43
CA GLY A 88 21.13 40.36 -22.76
C GLY A 88 21.24 40.72 -24.26
N SER A 89 21.37 39.72 -25.16
CA SER A 89 21.53 40.01 -26.60
C SER A 89 20.48 39.29 -27.46
N LEU A 90 19.63 40.06 -28.07
CA LEU A 90 18.58 39.56 -28.95
C LEU A 90 19.14 39.08 -30.32
N SER A 91 20.06 39.87 -30.92
CA SER A 91 20.62 39.54 -32.22
C SER A 91 21.50 38.28 -32.22
N LYS A 92 22.09 37.91 -31.07
CA LYS A 92 22.96 36.73 -30.91
C LYS A 92 22.20 35.50 -30.43
N SER A 93 20.92 35.62 -30.05
CA SER A 93 20.09 34.54 -29.53
C SER A 93 19.27 33.89 -30.65
N GLU A 94 19.59 32.64 -30.97
CA GLU A 94 18.85 31.86 -31.98
C GLU A 94 17.37 31.72 -31.64
N LEU A 95 17.03 31.55 -30.36
CA LEU A 95 15.64 31.53 -29.90
C LEU A 95 14.86 32.73 -30.40
N VAL A 96 15.42 33.94 -30.27
CA VAL A 96 14.74 35.19 -30.66
C VAL A 96 14.51 35.23 -32.16
N LYS A 97 15.52 34.84 -32.95
CA LYS A 97 15.42 34.82 -34.40
C LYS A 97 14.36 33.85 -34.88
N ARG A 98 14.32 32.63 -34.26
CA ARG A 98 13.36 31.60 -34.66
C ARG A 98 11.92 31.93 -34.26
N ILE A 99 11.68 32.51 -33.09
CA ILE A 99 10.32 32.87 -32.70
C ILE A 99 9.74 34.07 -33.44
N LEU A 100 10.61 34.91 -33.98
CA LEU A 100 10.19 36.09 -34.77
C LEU A 100 10.17 35.82 -36.27
N SER A 101 10.66 34.68 -36.75
CA SER A 101 10.68 34.32 -38.16
C SER A 101 9.28 34.05 -38.71
N GLU A 102 9.07 34.40 -39.99
CA GLU A 102 7.90 34.05 -40.79
C GLU A 102 8.19 32.87 -41.73
N ASP A 103 9.44 32.48 -41.87
CA ASP A 103 9.86 31.34 -42.67
C ASP A 103 9.45 30.02 -42.02
N ALA A 104 8.61 29.24 -42.69
CA ALA A 104 8.03 27.98 -42.21
C ALA A 104 9.12 26.92 -41.88
N ASP A 105 10.25 26.93 -42.56
CA ASP A 105 11.35 25.99 -42.35
C ASP A 105 12.27 26.42 -41.19
N TYR A 106 12.15 27.65 -40.71
CA TYR A 106 13.01 28.20 -39.68
C TYR A 106 12.29 28.60 -38.41
N VAL A 107 10.99 28.92 -38.48
CA VAL A 107 10.22 29.37 -37.31
C VAL A 107 10.11 28.30 -36.23
N MET A 108 10.09 28.73 -34.94
CA MET A 108 9.79 27.89 -33.80
C MET A 108 8.66 28.46 -32.94
N PRO A 109 7.72 27.63 -32.48
CA PRO A 109 7.58 26.17 -32.73
C PRO A 109 7.38 25.88 -34.23
N SER A 110 7.88 24.69 -34.69
CA SER A 110 7.72 24.29 -36.10
C SER A 110 6.23 24.12 -36.46
N PRO A 111 5.79 24.41 -37.67
CA PRO A 111 4.39 24.23 -38.08
C PRO A 111 3.88 22.80 -37.89
N GLU A 112 4.74 21.79 -38.02
CA GLU A 112 4.40 20.38 -37.79
C GLU A 112 3.99 20.08 -36.35
N SER A 113 4.40 20.92 -35.38
CA SER A 113 4.03 20.76 -33.99
C SER A 113 2.58 21.18 -33.69
N HIS A 114 1.93 21.88 -34.59
CA HIS A 114 0.63 22.55 -34.42
C HIS A 114 0.60 23.54 -33.24
N LEU A 115 1.77 23.98 -32.76
CA LEU A 115 1.90 24.96 -31.68
C LEU A 115 2.26 26.32 -32.27
N GLN A 116 1.69 27.39 -31.72
CA GLN A 116 1.99 28.77 -32.13
C GLN A 116 2.20 29.64 -30.89
N LEU A 117 3.06 30.65 -31.04
CA LEU A 117 3.27 31.71 -30.07
C LEU A 117 2.43 32.93 -30.42
N SER A 118 1.66 33.43 -29.49
CA SER A 118 0.99 34.72 -29.58
C SER A 118 2.00 35.87 -29.59
N ALA A 119 1.60 37.07 -30.08
CA ALA A 119 2.41 38.28 -29.99
C ALA A 119 2.87 38.61 -28.58
N TYR A 120 1.98 38.38 -27.57
CA TYR A 120 2.32 38.53 -26.15
C TYR A 120 3.41 37.55 -25.69
N GLU A 121 3.29 36.26 -26.02
CA GLU A 121 4.27 35.26 -25.64
C GLU A 121 5.64 35.51 -26.29
N LYS A 122 5.67 35.93 -27.55
CA LYS A 122 6.89 36.37 -28.24
C LYS A 122 7.50 37.57 -27.52
N ALA A 123 6.71 38.58 -27.19
CA ALA A 123 7.16 39.78 -26.49
C ALA A 123 7.77 39.45 -25.10
N VAL A 124 7.15 38.55 -24.33
CA VAL A 124 7.66 38.07 -23.02
C VAL A 124 9.03 37.44 -23.21
N LEU A 125 9.20 36.48 -24.12
CA LEU A 125 10.47 35.80 -24.37
C LEU A 125 11.56 36.77 -24.83
N VAL A 126 11.25 37.72 -25.70
CA VAL A 126 12.16 38.77 -26.17
C VAL A 126 12.60 39.65 -24.99
N LYS A 127 11.63 40.13 -24.17
CA LYS A 127 11.95 41.00 -23.02
C LYS A 127 12.80 40.28 -22.01
N TRP A 128 12.49 39.02 -21.72
CA TRP A 128 13.26 38.15 -20.82
C TRP A 128 14.71 37.98 -21.30
N VAL A 129 14.91 37.65 -22.60
CA VAL A 129 16.27 37.55 -23.17
C VAL A 129 17.02 38.88 -23.05
N LYS A 130 16.37 40.01 -23.34
CA LYS A 130 16.94 41.34 -23.20
C LYS A 130 17.33 41.69 -21.78
N GLN A 131 16.56 41.22 -20.78
CA GLN A 131 16.84 41.42 -19.35
C GLN A 131 17.85 40.43 -18.76
N GLY A 132 18.48 39.59 -19.58
CA GLY A 132 19.55 38.69 -19.13
C GLY A 132 19.17 37.23 -19.12
N ALA A 133 17.97 36.88 -19.54
CA ALA A 133 17.46 35.48 -19.62
C ALA A 133 17.66 34.67 -18.32
N GLU A 134 17.48 35.30 -17.18
CA GLU A 134 17.74 34.63 -15.88
C GLU A 134 16.75 33.48 -15.65
N TYR A 135 17.28 32.28 -15.42
CA TYR A 135 16.53 31.12 -14.97
C TYR A 135 16.45 31.11 -13.44
N LYS A 136 15.24 31.10 -12.92
CA LYS A 136 15.02 30.98 -11.47
C LYS A 136 14.50 29.59 -11.12
N LYS A 137 14.95 29.02 -9.99
CA LYS A 137 14.33 27.81 -9.45
C LYS A 137 12.85 28.08 -9.20
N HIS A 138 12.00 27.10 -9.47
CA HIS A 138 10.57 27.21 -9.17
C HIS A 138 10.40 27.41 -7.65
N TRP A 139 9.52 28.31 -7.26
CA TRP A 139 9.31 28.70 -5.85
C TRP A 139 9.06 27.50 -4.94
N ALA A 140 8.30 26.51 -5.43
CA ALA A 140 7.94 25.31 -4.68
C ALA A 140 9.14 24.42 -4.31
N PHE A 141 10.26 24.49 -5.07
CA PHE A 141 11.47 23.71 -4.83
C PHE A 141 12.59 24.51 -4.15
N VAL A 142 12.29 25.74 -3.73
CA VAL A 142 13.23 26.57 -2.95
C VAL A 142 13.03 26.25 -1.46
N PRO A 143 14.11 25.89 -0.72
CA PRO A 143 14.00 25.67 0.71
C PRO A 143 13.39 26.86 1.45
N LEU A 144 12.68 26.58 2.53
CA LEU A 144 12.05 27.61 3.37
C LEU A 144 13.12 28.58 3.90
N LYS A 145 12.78 29.86 3.91
CA LYS A 145 13.58 30.91 4.52
C LYS A 145 12.64 31.81 5.30
N SER A 146 13.07 32.22 6.49
CA SER A 146 12.35 33.23 7.23
C SER A 146 12.33 34.53 6.41
N ALA A 147 11.14 35.02 6.11
CA ALA A 147 10.97 36.32 5.44
C ALA A 147 10.99 37.44 6.50
N ALA A 148 11.47 38.61 6.09
CA ALA A 148 11.36 39.81 6.92
C ALA A 148 9.88 40.25 6.97
N VAL A 149 9.37 40.54 8.14
CA VAL A 149 8.03 41.05 8.32
C VAL A 149 7.97 42.47 7.69
N PRO A 150 7.08 42.71 6.72
CA PRO A 150 7.03 44.00 6.04
C PRO A 150 6.56 45.13 6.98
N SER A 151 7.02 46.34 6.71
CA SER A 151 6.53 47.55 7.40
C SER A 151 5.29 48.06 6.70
N VAL A 152 4.25 48.37 7.46
CA VAL A 152 2.96 48.81 6.94
C VAL A 152 2.58 50.21 7.48
N ASN A 153 1.81 50.98 6.73
CA ASN A 153 1.40 52.33 7.15
C ASN A 153 0.39 52.29 8.28
N ASN A 154 -0.60 51.42 8.23
CA ASN A 154 -1.65 51.27 9.24
C ASN A 154 -1.31 50.20 10.29
N SER A 155 -0.20 50.39 11.01
CA SER A 155 0.26 49.42 12.05
C SER A 155 -0.75 49.23 13.19
N ALA A 156 -1.66 50.17 13.42
CA ALA A 156 -2.72 50.05 14.45
C ALA A 156 -3.76 48.96 14.15
N TRP A 157 -3.90 48.55 12.89
CA TRP A 157 -4.81 47.48 12.48
C TRP A 157 -4.21 46.10 12.76
N VAL A 158 -2.90 45.98 12.76
CA VAL A 158 -2.14 44.73 12.87
C VAL A 158 -2.30 44.10 14.26
N LYS A 159 -2.55 42.78 14.32
CA LYS A 159 -2.62 41.99 15.55
C LYS A 159 -1.51 40.91 15.63
N ASN A 160 -1.01 40.46 14.50
CA ASN A 160 0.05 39.47 14.42
C ASN A 160 0.85 39.62 13.10
N ASP A 161 1.92 38.87 12.93
CA ASP A 161 2.81 38.99 11.78
C ASP A 161 2.13 38.66 10.45
N ILE A 162 1.10 37.80 10.43
CA ILE A 162 0.33 37.49 9.22
C ILE A 162 -0.36 38.76 8.69
N ASP A 163 -0.89 39.59 9.59
CA ASP A 163 -1.55 40.83 9.22
C ASP A 163 -0.61 41.80 8.50
N HIS A 164 0.67 41.83 8.85
CA HIS A 164 1.67 42.63 8.14
C HIS A 164 1.76 42.26 6.65
N PHE A 165 1.84 40.99 6.32
CA PHE A 165 1.93 40.53 4.92
C PHE A 165 0.63 40.80 4.16
N THR A 166 -0.52 40.58 4.78
CA THR A 166 -1.82 40.81 4.13
C THR A 166 -2.09 42.28 3.96
N LEU A 167 -1.76 43.14 4.96
CA LEU A 167 -1.93 44.57 4.89
C LEU A 167 -0.98 45.24 3.89
N ASP A 168 0.29 44.78 3.82
CA ASP A 168 1.25 45.26 2.84
C ASP A 168 0.73 45.04 1.40
N ALA A 169 0.20 43.83 1.14
CA ALA A 169 -0.42 43.55 -0.14
C ALA A 169 -1.65 44.40 -0.46
N MET A 170 -2.50 44.71 0.57
CA MET A 170 -3.63 45.62 0.43
C MET A 170 -3.19 47.06 0.14
N GLU A 171 -2.22 47.57 0.91
CA GLU A 171 -1.67 48.93 0.72
C GLU A 171 -1.05 49.11 -0.65
N ASN A 172 -0.26 48.08 -1.13
CA ASN A 172 0.33 48.08 -2.46
C ASN A 172 -0.72 48.04 -3.58
N ALA A 173 -1.89 47.46 -3.31
CA ALA A 173 -3.03 47.45 -4.24
C ALA A 173 -3.94 48.66 -4.10
N GLY A 174 -3.62 49.62 -3.22
CA GLY A 174 -4.45 50.79 -2.93
C GLY A 174 -5.75 50.46 -2.17
N LEU A 175 -5.81 49.34 -1.48
CA LEU A 175 -6.96 48.88 -0.72
C LEU A 175 -6.80 49.19 0.78
N GLN A 176 -7.92 49.28 1.46
CA GLN A 176 -7.97 49.44 2.91
C GLN A 176 -8.70 48.26 3.54
N PRO A 177 -8.30 47.81 4.73
CA PRO A 177 -9.05 46.79 5.47
C PRO A 177 -10.48 47.25 5.75
N ALA A 178 -11.43 46.31 5.63
CA ALA A 178 -12.81 46.57 6.06
C ALA A 178 -12.90 46.74 7.59
N GLN A 179 -13.97 47.37 8.05
CA GLN A 179 -14.26 47.43 9.48
C GLN A 179 -14.49 46.05 10.06
N GLN A 180 -14.19 45.88 11.35
CA GLN A 180 -14.46 44.65 12.07
C GLN A 180 -15.95 44.31 12.01
N ALA A 181 -16.29 43.08 11.75
CA ALA A 181 -17.65 42.57 11.75
C ALA A 181 -18.30 42.67 13.15
N ASP A 182 -19.63 42.75 13.20
CA ASP A 182 -20.37 42.67 14.44
C ASP A 182 -20.21 41.29 15.13
N LYS A 183 -20.58 41.24 16.40
CA LYS A 183 -20.43 40.03 17.22
C LYS A 183 -21.24 38.84 16.68
N GLU A 184 -22.44 39.06 16.15
CA GLU A 184 -23.29 38.03 15.55
C GLU A 184 -22.59 37.41 14.35
N THR A 185 -22.02 38.21 13.47
CA THR A 185 -21.27 37.78 12.32
C THR A 185 -19.99 37.02 12.73
N LEU A 186 -19.27 37.55 13.74
CA LEU A 186 -18.03 36.92 14.24
C LEU A 186 -18.28 35.53 14.83
N ILE A 187 -19.25 35.39 15.73
CA ILE A 187 -19.54 34.08 16.35
C ILE A 187 -20.02 33.07 15.30
N ARG A 188 -20.83 33.50 14.33
CA ARG A 188 -21.31 32.65 13.26
C ARG A 188 -20.14 32.14 12.40
N ARG A 189 -19.28 33.03 11.92
CA ARG A 189 -18.09 32.66 11.10
C ARG A 189 -17.20 31.73 11.89
N LEU A 190 -16.82 32.08 13.09
CA LEU A 190 -15.95 31.30 13.94
C LEU A 190 -16.49 29.87 14.18
N SER A 191 -17.81 29.76 14.42
CA SER A 191 -18.44 28.46 14.64
C SER A 191 -18.37 27.56 13.41
N PHE A 192 -18.63 28.08 12.21
CA PHE A 192 -18.54 27.32 10.98
C PHE A 192 -17.09 26.98 10.62
N ASP A 193 -16.15 27.90 10.84
CA ASP A 193 -14.74 27.65 10.50
C ASP A 193 -14.13 26.58 11.42
N ILE A 194 -14.38 26.68 12.73
CA ILE A 194 -13.75 25.77 13.71
C ILE A 194 -14.56 24.48 13.96
N ARG A 195 -15.91 24.60 14.03
CA ARG A 195 -16.78 23.46 14.38
C ARG A 195 -17.57 22.87 13.23
N GLY A 196 -17.72 23.61 12.11
CA GLY A 196 -18.53 23.20 10.95
C GLY A 196 -20.03 23.24 11.17
N ILE A 197 -20.51 23.80 12.29
CA ILE A 197 -21.92 23.89 12.69
C ILE A 197 -22.29 25.29 13.12
N ALA A 198 -23.58 25.62 13.11
CA ALA A 198 -24.08 26.88 13.60
C ALA A 198 -23.87 27.01 15.13
N PRO A 199 -23.66 28.23 15.66
CA PRO A 199 -23.63 28.42 17.10
C PRO A 199 -25.04 28.24 17.71
N ASP A 200 -25.09 27.73 18.95
CA ASP A 200 -26.35 27.72 19.72
C ASP A 200 -26.81 29.12 20.05
N VAL A 201 -28.13 29.34 20.08
CA VAL A 201 -28.71 30.67 20.38
C VAL A 201 -28.24 31.21 21.73
N LYS A 202 -28.13 30.34 22.76
CA LYS A 202 -27.62 30.73 24.07
C LYS A 202 -26.14 31.17 24.03
N GLU A 203 -25.33 30.53 23.16
CA GLU A 203 -23.94 30.94 22.94
C GLU A 203 -23.89 32.33 22.30
N VAL A 204 -24.74 32.59 21.32
CA VAL A 204 -24.84 33.92 20.68
C VAL A 204 -25.22 34.97 21.71
N ASP A 205 -26.29 34.74 22.48
CA ASP A 205 -26.75 35.66 23.52
C ASP A 205 -25.69 35.95 24.59
N ALA A 206 -24.95 34.91 25.00
CA ALA A 206 -23.86 35.03 25.97
C ALA A 206 -22.71 35.89 25.42
N PHE A 207 -22.30 35.63 24.16
CA PHE A 207 -21.21 36.36 23.52
C PHE A 207 -21.59 37.84 23.26
N LEU A 208 -22.83 38.11 22.88
CA LEU A 208 -23.32 39.51 22.72
C LEU A 208 -23.27 40.32 24.02
N LYS A 209 -23.60 39.68 25.15
CA LYS A 209 -23.60 40.29 26.47
C LYS A 209 -22.22 40.40 27.11
N ASP A 210 -21.24 39.62 26.61
CA ASP A 210 -19.89 39.66 27.16
C ASP A 210 -19.16 40.94 26.77
N THR A 211 -18.79 41.75 27.76
CA THR A 211 -18.07 43.02 27.60
C THR A 211 -16.57 42.91 27.81
N ASP A 212 -16.06 41.69 28.06
CA ASP A 212 -14.63 41.46 28.22
C ASP A 212 -13.89 41.78 26.91
N PRO A 213 -12.82 42.58 26.95
CA PRO A 213 -12.00 42.84 25.76
C PRO A 213 -11.47 41.58 25.06
N LYS A 214 -11.33 40.47 25.81
CA LYS A 214 -10.88 39.15 25.32
C LYS A 214 -12.02 38.17 25.05
N ALA A 215 -13.27 38.68 24.95
CA ALA A 215 -14.44 37.81 24.71
C ALA A 215 -14.30 36.96 23.46
N TYR A 216 -13.71 37.50 22.38
CA TYR A 216 -13.53 36.81 21.14
C TYR A 216 -12.46 35.68 21.26
N GLU A 217 -11.32 35.97 21.88
CA GLU A 217 -10.26 35.01 22.11
C GLU A 217 -10.74 33.86 23.01
N LYS A 218 -11.50 34.15 24.06
CA LYS A 218 -12.13 33.13 24.91
C LYS A 218 -13.11 32.26 24.12
N LEU A 219 -13.83 32.82 23.17
CA LEU A 219 -14.75 32.10 22.30
C LEU A 219 -13.97 31.19 21.34
N VAL A 220 -12.84 31.65 20.78
CA VAL A 220 -11.93 30.84 19.97
C VAL A 220 -11.42 29.63 20.75
N ASP A 221 -10.90 29.85 21.96
CA ASP A 221 -10.39 28.78 22.83
C ASP A 221 -11.48 27.75 23.16
N LYS A 222 -12.69 28.22 23.46
CA LYS A 222 -13.87 27.39 23.73
C LYS A 222 -14.20 26.50 22.53
N TYR A 223 -14.14 27.02 21.30
CA TYR A 223 -14.50 26.29 20.10
C TYR A 223 -13.41 25.34 19.68
N LEU A 224 -12.13 25.67 19.85
CA LEU A 224 -11.00 24.78 19.65
C LEU A 224 -11.02 23.59 20.63
N ALA A 225 -11.53 23.78 21.85
CA ALA A 225 -11.70 22.70 22.82
C ALA A 225 -12.97 21.84 22.59
N SER A 226 -13.81 22.18 21.62
CA SER A 226 -15.02 21.42 21.29
C SER A 226 -14.66 20.13 20.54
N HIS A 227 -15.38 19.02 20.82
CA HIS A 227 -15.24 17.79 20.06
C HIS A 227 -15.57 17.94 18.56
N HIS A 228 -16.42 18.92 18.21
CA HIS A 228 -16.73 19.25 16.82
C HIS A 228 -15.55 19.83 16.04
N TYR A 229 -14.50 20.31 16.71
CA TYR A 229 -13.26 20.72 16.07
C TYR A 229 -12.62 19.54 15.33
N GLY A 230 -12.45 18.40 16.02
CA GLY A 230 -11.90 17.20 15.39
C GLY A 230 -12.77 16.69 14.24
N GLU A 231 -14.09 16.73 14.37
CA GLU A 231 -15.00 16.33 13.28
C GLU A 231 -14.84 17.23 12.06
N ARG A 232 -14.76 18.56 12.28
CA ARG A 232 -14.56 19.56 11.21
C ARG A 232 -13.26 19.34 10.46
N MET A 233 -12.15 19.20 11.20
CA MET A 233 -10.82 18.99 10.63
C MET A 233 -10.74 17.62 9.93
N ALA A 234 -11.32 16.59 10.55
CA ALA A 234 -11.35 15.26 9.97
C ALA A 234 -12.10 15.22 8.63
N ALA A 235 -13.25 15.90 8.51
CA ALA A 235 -14.01 15.93 7.26
C ALA A 235 -13.14 16.37 6.08
N TYR A 236 -12.33 17.41 6.28
CA TYR A 236 -11.40 17.89 5.27
C TYR A 236 -10.26 16.88 4.99
N TRP A 237 -9.72 16.28 6.06
CA TRP A 237 -8.65 15.28 5.92
C TRP A 237 -9.13 13.98 5.24
N LEU A 238 -10.38 13.60 5.47
CA LEU A 238 -11.00 12.44 4.82
C LEU A 238 -11.06 12.61 3.29
N ASP A 239 -11.34 13.82 2.78
CA ASP A 239 -11.29 14.11 1.35
C ASP A 239 -9.87 13.94 0.80
N VAL A 240 -8.87 14.47 1.51
CA VAL A 240 -7.45 14.30 1.16
C VAL A 240 -7.05 12.83 1.14
N ALA A 241 -7.54 12.05 2.11
CA ALA A 241 -7.29 10.62 2.21
C ALA A 241 -8.10 9.76 1.22
N ARG A 242 -9.02 10.35 0.45
CA ARG A 242 -9.94 9.63 -0.45
C ARG A 242 -10.82 8.62 0.31
N PHE A 243 -11.22 8.96 1.54
CA PHE A 243 -12.01 8.08 2.40
C PHE A 243 -13.27 7.59 1.70
N ALA A 244 -13.48 6.28 1.74
CA ALA A 244 -14.73 5.64 1.37
C ALA A 244 -14.90 4.36 2.20
N ASP A 245 -16.14 4.01 2.52
CA ASP A 245 -16.52 2.81 3.25
C ASP A 245 -17.01 1.68 2.33
N SER A 246 -16.65 1.77 1.04
CA SER A 246 -16.89 0.74 0.03
C SER A 246 -15.68 0.56 -0.90
N HIS A 247 -15.68 -0.55 -1.66
CA HIS A 247 -14.53 -0.93 -2.49
C HIS A 247 -14.32 -0.06 -3.73
N GLY A 248 -15.39 0.53 -4.28
CA GLY A 248 -15.33 1.47 -5.40
C GLY A 248 -15.19 0.85 -6.79
N TYR A 249 -15.36 -0.48 -6.94
CA TYR A 249 -15.51 -1.19 -8.21
C TYR A 249 -16.92 -1.75 -8.35
N LEU A 250 -17.21 -2.56 -9.38
CA LEU A 250 -18.55 -3.10 -9.63
C LEU A 250 -19.06 -3.95 -8.46
N ASP A 251 -18.23 -4.80 -7.89
CA ASP A 251 -18.50 -5.56 -6.66
C ASP A 251 -18.19 -4.65 -5.44
N ASP A 252 -19.03 -3.63 -5.27
CA ASP A 252 -18.83 -2.52 -4.33
C ASP A 252 -19.25 -2.91 -2.90
N LYS A 253 -18.49 -3.81 -2.28
CA LYS A 253 -18.73 -4.28 -0.92
C LYS A 253 -18.37 -3.23 0.12
N HIS A 254 -18.98 -3.37 1.29
CA HIS A 254 -18.63 -2.60 2.47
C HIS A 254 -17.14 -2.79 2.85
N HIS A 255 -16.51 -1.70 3.22
CA HIS A 255 -15.13 -1.61 3.63
C HIS A 255 -15.06 -0.96 5.02
N GLU A 256 -14.76 -1.76 6.06
CA GLU A 256 -14.72 -1.24 7.42
C GLU A 256 -13.46 -0.40 7.64
N VAL A 257 -13.63 0.90 7.60
CA VAL A 257 -12.56 1.91 7.79
C VAL A 257 -12.91 2.96 8.83
N SER A 258 -14.11 2.86 9.42
CA SER A 258 -14.58 3.80 10.45
C SER A 258 -13.64 3.93 11.65
N PRO A 259 -12.92 2.89 12.12
CA PRO A 259 -11.97 3.03 13.23
C PRO A 259 -10.83 4.01 12.90
N TRP A 260 -10.35 4.02 11.65
CA TRP A 260 -9.34 4.99 11.22
C TRP A 260 -9.92 6.42 11.17
N ARG A 261 -11.14 6.61 10.64
CA ARG A 261 -11.83 7.91 10.68
C ARG A 261 -11.96 8.43 12.11
N ASP A 262 -12.39 7.58 13.03
CA ASP A 262 -12.57 7.94 14.43
C ASP A 262 -11.23 8.29 15.09
N TRP A 263 -10.15 7.60 14.70
CA TRP A 263 -8.80 7.97 15.10
C TRP A 263 -8.42 9.36 14.60
N VAL A 264 -8.70 9.71 13.34
CA VAL A 264 -8.41 11.05 12.77
C VAL A 264 -9.13 12.13 13.56
N ILE A 265 -10.42 11.95 13.87
CA ILE A 265 -11.19 12.88 14.71
C ILE A 265 -10.54 13.05 16.09
N SER A 266 -10.19 11.95 16.72
CA SER A 266 -9.53 11.93 18.02
C SER A 266 -8.15 12.59 17.98
N ALA A 267 -7.38 12.38 16.93
CA ALA A 267 -6.05 12.95 16.75
C ALA A 267 -6.09 14.48 16.68
N TYR A 268 -7.04 15.05 15.94
CA TYR A 268 -7.27 16.50 15.91
C TYR A 268 -7.73 17.03 17.26
N ASN A 269 -8.69 16.38 17.93
CA ASN A 269 -9.19 16.81 19.24
C ASN A 269 -8.11 16.77 20.34
N ARG A 270 -7.15 15.85 20.24
CA ARG A 270 -5.99 15.78 21.13
C ARG A 270 -4.84 16.69 20.71
N ASN A 271 -5.00 17.38 19.60
CA ASN A 271 -3.98 18.25 19.01
C ASN A 271 -2.61 17.55 18.88
N ILE A 272 -2.60 16.34 18.30
CA ILE A 272 -1.36 15.59 18.05
C ILE A 272 -0.46 16.45 17.14
N PRO A 273 0.83 16.59 17.43
CA PRO A 273 1.77 17.31 16.56
C PRO A 273 1.67 16.82 15.12
N PHE A 274 1.63 17.73 14.16
CA PHE A 274 1.32 17.41 12.77
C PHE A 274 2.36 16.46 12.13
N ASN A 275 3.62 16.56 12.53
CA ASN A 275 4.66 15.61 12.14
C ASN A 275 4.37 14.18 12.63
N ASP A 276 3.88 14.03 13.87
CA ASP A 276 3.49 12.74 14.41
C ASP A 276 2.23 12.21 13.71
N PHE A 277 1.25 13.08 13.50
CA PHE A 277 0.02 12.76 12.78
C PHE A 277 0.28 12.19 11.38
N LEU A 278 1.17 12.79 10.61
CA LEU A 278 1.55 12.28 9.30
C LEU A 278 2.49 11.07 9.38
N THR A 279 3.49 11.08 10.27
CA THR A 279 4.43 9.96 10.44
C THR A 279 3.69 8.67 10.80
N TRP A 280 2.71 8.74 11.71
CA TRP A 280 1.93 7.57 12.09
C TRP A 280 1.09 7.04 10.93
N GLN A 281 0.52 7.92 10.12
CA GLN A 281 -0.23 7.52 8.92
C GLN A 281 0.66 6.89 7.85
N MET A 282 1.87 7.38 7.69
CA MET A 282 2.80 6.84 6.69
C MET A 282 3.49 5.55 7.14
N ALA A 283 3.89 5.46 8.41
CA ALA A 283 4.81 4.45 8.91
C ALA A 283 4.62 4.08 10.39
N GLY A 284 3.41 4.24 10.94
CA GLY A 284 3.14 3.95 12.35
C GLY A 284 3.44 2.52 12.76
N ASP A 285 3.28 1.57 11.84
CA ASP A 285 3.62 0.16 12.01
C ASP A 285 5.14 -0.14 12.04
N LEU A 286 5.96 0.78 11.54
CA LEU A 286 7.42 0.67 11.49
C LEU A 286 8.11 1.38 12.68
N LEU A 287 7.36 2.02 13.56
CA LEU A 287 7.91 2.68 14.74
C LEU A 287 8.40 1.64 15.76
N PRO A 288 9.49 1.92 16.50
CA PRO A 288 9.93 1.03 17.58
C PRO A 288 8.82 0.85 18.62
N ASN A 289 8.48 -0.40 18.94
CA ASN A 289 7.39 -0.74 19.86
C ASN A 289 6.04 -0.08 19.51
N ALA A 290 5.71 -0.07 18.22
CA ALA A 290 4.50 0.54 17.70
C ALA A 290 3.25 0.19 18.53
N THR A 291 2.49 1.19 18.93
CA THR A 291 1.21 1.01 19.62
C THR A 291 0.11 0.64 18.63
N LYS A 292 -0.99 0.05 19.13
CA LYS A 292 -2.17 -0.21 18.28
C LYS A 292 -2.68 1.05 17.56
N GLU A 293 -2.62 2.17 18.24
CA GLU A 293 -3.03 3.46 17.70
C GLU A 293 -2.13 3.90 16.52
N GLN A 294 -0.82 3.77 16.67
CA GLN A 294 0.14 4.09 15.62
C GLN A 294 -0.03 3.18 14.40
N VAL A 295 -0.30 1.90 14.64
CA VAL A 295 -0.60 0.95 13.56
C VAL A 295 -1.93 1.30 12.88
N LEU A 296 -2.99 1.61 13.66
CA LEU A 296 -4.30 2.02 13.13
C LEU A 296 -4.20 3.26 12.22
N ALA A 297 -3.37 4.22 12.58
CA ALA A 297 -3.14 5.42 11.79
C ALA A 297 -2.74 5.12 10.35
N THR A 298 -2.00 4.03 10.11
CA THR A 298 -1.56 3.62 8.76
C THR A 298 -2.70 3.26 7.83
N GLY A 299 -3.93 3.14 8.32
CA GLY A 299 -5.14 3.00 7.52
C GLY A 299 -5.29 4.05 6.42
N PHE A 300 -4.68 5.24 6.57
CA PHE A 300 -4.56 6.24 5.51
C PHE A 300 -4.11 5.65 4.16
N ASN A 301 -3.12 4.76 4.19
CA ASN A 301 -2.57 4.11 3.00
C ASN A 301 -3.45 2.97 2.47
N ARG A 302 -4.58 2.69 3.11
CA ARG A 302 -5.50 1.61 2.73
C ARG A 302 -6.83 2.12 2.14
N MET A 303 -6.95 3.44 1.90
CA MET A 303 -8.15 4.10 1.35
C MET A 303 -8.27 4.00 -0.18
N HIS A 304 -7.36 3.27 -0.84
CA HIS A 304 -7.46 3.02 -2.28
C HIS A 304 -8.66 2.11 -2.60
N LYS A 305 -9.16 2.20 -3.82
CA LYS A 305 -10.16 1.25 -4.34
C LYS A 305 -9.61 -0.18 -4.30
N GLN A 306 -10.51 -1.16 -4.12
CA GLN A 306 -10.15 -2.58 -4.10
C GLN A 306 -11.05 -3.38 -5.03
N ASN A 307 -10.46 -4.24 -5.86
CA ASN A 307 -11.21 -5.06 -6.80
C ASN A 307 -11.29 -6.51 -6.30
N SER A 308 -12.51 -6.99 -6.05
CA SER A 308 -12.79 -8.38 -5.66
C SER A 308 -13.53 -9.16 -6.76
N GLU A 309 -13.57 -8.65 -7.98
CA GLU A 309 -14.27 -9.28 -9.10
C GLU A 309 -13.57 -10.55 -9.59
N ALA A 310 -14.35 -11.44 -10.20
CA ALA A 310 -13.78 -12.64 -10.78
C ALA A 310 -13.05 -12.32 -12.10
N GLY A 311 -11.90 -12.97 -12.31
CA GLY A 311 -11.12 -12.86 -13.56
C GLY A 311 -10.13 -11.72 -13.60
N ILE A 312 -9.95 -10.98 -12.51
CA ILE A 312 -8.91 -9.95 -12.41
C ILE A 312 -7.51 -10.60 -12.29
N ILE A 313 -6.50 -9.85 -12.70
CA ILE A 313 -5.10 -10.24 -12.56
C ILE A 313 -4.58 -9.67 -11.24
N ASP A 314 -4.18 -10.54 -10.32
CA ASP A 314 -3.77 -10.17 -8.96
C ASP A 314 -2.64 -9.12 -8.97
N GLU A 315 -1.59 -9.32 -9.77
CA GLU A 315 -0.45 -8.40 -9.82
C GLU A 315 -0.80 -7.04 -10.44
N GLU A 316 -1.69 -6.99 -11.41
CA GLU A 316 -2.17 -5.74 -12.01
C GLU A 316 -2.79 -4.83 -10.95
N TYR A 317 -3.74 -5.37 -10.17
CA TYR A 317 -4.42 -4.58 -9.14
C TYR A 317 -3.52 -4.28 -7.95
N ARG A 318 -2.62 -5.19 -7.58
CA ARG A 318 -1.61 -4.89 -6.55
C ARG A 318 -0.75 -3.69 -6.95
N VAL A 319 -0.31 -3.64 -8.20
CA VAL A 319 0.46 -2.51 -8.74
C VAL A 319 -0.39 -1.23 -8.71
N GLU A 320 -1.66 -1.29 -9.10
CA GLU A 320 -2.56 -0.13 -9.04
C GLU A 320 -2.76 0.40 -7.61
N TYR A 321 -2.80 -0.45 -6.59
CA TYR A 321 -2.88 -0.02 -5.20
C TYR A 321 -1.62 0.72 -4.74
N VAL A 322 -0.44 0.27 -5.17
CA VAL A 322 0.81 0.98 -4.89
C VAL A 322 0.91 2.30 -5.67
N VAL A 323 0.45 2.32 -6.93
CA VAL A 323 0.32 3.54 -7.75
C VAL A 323 -0.58 4.57 -7.05
N ASP A 324 -1.73 4.16 -6.54
CA ASP A 324 -2.66 5.04 -5.83
C ASP A 324 -2.00 5.68 -4.59
N ARG A 325 -1.28 4.90 -3.76
CA ARG A 325 -0.53 5.41 -2.60
C ARG A 325 0.55 6.40 -3.00
N THR A 326 1.28 6.11 -4.07
CA THR A 326 2.34 6.98 -4.59
C THR A 326 1.76 8.32 -5.07
N ASN A 327 0.66 8.28 -5.81
CA ASN A 327 -0.03 9.47 -6.28
C ASN A 327 -0.59 10.30 -5.12
N THR A 328 -1.16 9.61 -4.12
CA THR A 328 -1.70 10.28 -2.91
C THR A 328 -0.60 10.94 -2.09
N LEU A 329 0.56 10.30 -1.91
CA LEU A 329 1.72 10.95 -1.30
C LEU A 329 2.05 12.25 -2.06
N GLY A 330 2.10 12.18 -3.40
CA GLY A 330 2.38 13.35 -4.25
C GLY A 330 1.39 14.48 -4.00
N THR A 331 0.09 14.23 -4.13
CA THR A 331 -0.94 15.28 -4.03
C THR A 331 -1.20 15.72 -2.59
N ALA A 332 -1.31 14.77 -1.65
CA ALA A 332 -1.69 15.06 -0.27
C ALA A 332 -0.58 15.73 0.53
N MET A 333 0.68 15.31 0.37
CA MET A 333 1.80 15.70 1.21
C MET A 333 2.78 16.65 0.52
N LEU A 334 2.87 16.58 -0.81
CA LEU A 334 3.85 17.34 -1.60
C LEU A 334 3.18 18.36 -2.55
N ALA A 335 1.86 18.31 -2.71
CA ALA A 335 1.11 19.06 -3.72
C ALA A 335 1.77 18.96 -5.12
N MET A 336 2.11 17.74 -5.53
CA MET A 336 2.73 17.43 -6.82
C MET A 336 1.93 16.39 -7.58
N THR A 337 1.65 16.62 -8.83
CA THR A 337 0.91 15.71 -9.73
C THR A 337 1.82 14.60 -10.28
N VAL A 338 2.47 13.82 -9.38
CA VAL A 338 3.48 12.83 -9.76
C VAL A 338 2.97 11.72 -10.68
N GLY A 339 1.66 11.50 -10.75
CA GLY A 339 1.04 10.42 -11.53
C GLY A 339 1.35 10.47 -13.04
N CYS A 340 1.64 11.65 -13.62
CA CYS A 340 2.09 11.78 -15.00
C CYS A 340 3.39 11.01 -15.25
N ALA A 341 4.24 10.90 -14.22
CA ALA A 341 5.53 10.22 -14.33
C ALA A 341 5.43 8.68 -14.26
N LYS A 342 4.23 8.11 -14.10
CA LYS A 342 3.99 6.65 -14.20
C LYS A 342 4.41 6.10 -15.58
N CYS A 343 4.11 6.82 -16.68
CA CYS A 343 4.28 6.30 -18.05
C CYS A 343 5.49 6.87 -18.79
N HIS A 344 5.92 8.09 -18.45
CA HIS A 344 7.02 8.82 -19.06
C HIS A 344 7.54 9.88 -18.08
N ASP A 345 8.67 10.53 -18.36
CA ASP A 345 9.13 11.64 -17.52
C ASP A 345 8.06 12.75 -17.46
N HIS A 346 7.91 13.36 -16.27
CA HIS A 346 6.88 14.40 -16.09
C HIS A 346 7.08 15.53 -17.08
N LYS A 347 5.99 15.93 -17.76
CA LYS A 347 6.07 16.90 -18.88
C LYS A 347 6.56 18.28 -18.44
N TYR A 348 6.18 18.71 -17.23
CA TYR A 348 6.36 20.08 -16.77
C TYR A 348 7.32 20.20 -15.59
N ASP A 349 7.29 19.24 -14.68
CA ASP A 349 8.07 19.24 -13.46
C ASP A 349 9.32 18.35 -13.56
N PRO A 350 10.39 18.65 -12.84
CA PRO A 350 11.63 17.89 -12.90
C PRO A 350 11.53 16.57 -12.12
N ILE A 351 10.57 15.73 -12.48
CA ILE A 351 10.31 14.40 -11.91
C ILE A 351 10.39 13.39 -13.05
N SER A 352 11.42 12.57 -13.05
CA SER A 352 11.58 11.50 -14.02
C SER A 352 10.66 10.30 -13.71
N GLN A 353 10.43 9.46 -14.71
CA GLN A 353 9.76 8.17 -14.52
C GLN A 353 10.50 7.31 -13.48
N LYS A 354 11.83 7.38 -13.48
CA LYS A 354 12.66 6.70 -12.48
C LYS A 354 12.40 7.22 -11.05
N ASP A 355 12.26 8.54 -10.87
CA ASP A 355 11.91 9.13 -9.58
C ASP A 355 10.55 8.65 -9.08
N TYR A 356 9.58 8.56 -9.99
CA TYR A 356 8.25 8.03 -9.68
C TYR A 356 8.32 6.60 -9.13
N TYR A 357 9.03 5.69 -9.83
CA TYR A 357 9.15 4.31 -9.36
C TYR A 357 10.07 4.14 -8.16
N SER A 358 10.95 5.10 -7.90
CA SER A 358 11.71 5.16 -6.66
C SER A 358 10.84 5.57 -5.46
N LEU A 359 9.85 6.47 -5.65
CA LEU A 359 8.81 6.76 -4.65
C LEU A 359 7.86 5.57 -4.46
N TYR A 360 7.41 4.97 -5.56
CA TYR A 360 6.60 3.75 -5.56
C TYR A 360 7.24 2.62 -4.75
N ALA A 361 8.58 2.49 -4.80
CA ALA A 361 9.32 1.45 -4.12
C ALA A 361 9.15 1.46 -2.60
N PHE A 362 8.85 2.60 -1.97
CA PHE A 362 8.56 2.69 -0.53
C PHE A 362 7.28 1.94 -0.13
N PHE A 363 6.34 1.76 -1.05
CA PHE A 363 5.05 1.10 -0.82
C PHE A 363 4.94 -0.30 -1.45
N ASN A 364 5.90 -0.69 -2.31
CA ASN A 364 5.82 -1.92 -3.09
C ASN A 364 5.92 -3.19 -2.23
N SER A 365 6.49 -3.09 -1.03
CA SER A 365 6.69 -4.22 -0.13
C SER A 365 5.55 -4.48 0.85
N THR A 366 4.43 -3.75 0.74
CA THR A 366 3.23 -4.03 1.52
C THR A 366 2.78 -5.47 1.33
N PHE A 367 2.46 -6.15 2.45
CA PHE A 367 2.01 -7.54 2.46
C PHE A 367 0.54 -7.64 2.04
N GLU A 368 0.26 -7.37 0.79
CA GLU A 368 -1.10 -7.37 0.21
C GLU A 368 -1.18 -8.11 -1.11
N LYS A 369 -2.40 -8.43 -1.50
CA LYS A 369 -2.78 -8.94 -2.82
C LYS A 369 -3.62 -7.93 -3.58
N GLY A 370 -3.59 -7.98 -4.90
CA GLY A 370 -4.45 -7.18 -5.76
C GLY A 370 -5.88 -7.71 -5.81
N SER A 371 -6.04 -9.03 -5.64
CA SER A 371 -7.35 -9.68 -5.47
C SER A 371 -7.56 -10.03 -4.00
N PRO A 372 -8.14 -9.13 -3.21
CA PRO A 372 -8.40 -9.39 -1.81
C PRO A 372 -9.47 -10.47 -1.63
N ASN A 373 -9.36 -11.21 -0.52
CA ASN A 373 -10.29 -12.29 -0.19
C ASN A 373 -11.52 -11.70 0.52
N TYR A 374 -12.69 -11.80 -0.08
CA TYR A 374 -13.95 -11.28 0.47
C TYR A 374 -15.05 -12.32 0.49
N GLY A 375 -14.70 -13.53 0.85
CA GLY A 375 -15.67 -14.63 0.90
C GLY A 375 -16.63 -14.59 2.07
N GLY A 376 -16.31 -13.87 3.14
CA GLY A 376 -17.11 -13.77 4.35
C GLY A 376 -17.35 -12.33 4.78
N PRO A 377 -18.39 -12.06 5.56
CA PRO A 377 -18.66 -10.72 6.10
C PRO A 377 -17.55 -10.21 7.01
N ASP A 378 -16.73 -11.12 7.54
CA ASP A 378 -15.65 -10.82 8.48
C ASP A 378 -14.27 -10.89 7.86
N MET A 379 -14.15 -11.11 6.53
CA MET A 379 -12.88 -11.14 5.84
C MET A 379 -12.47 -9.73 5.43
N VAL A 380 -11.38 -9.26 6.00
CA VAL A 380 -10.74 -7.98 5.70
C VAL A 380 -9.46 -8.23 4.92
N ALA A 381 -9.17 -7.39 3.93
CA ALA A 381 -7.93 -7.51 3.17
C ALA A 381 -6.71 -7.22 4.05
N GLY A 382 -5.78 -8.15 4.07
CA GLY A 382 -4.54 -7.96 4.85
C GLY A 382 -3.58 -6.93 4.25
N PRO A 383 -2.65 -6.44 5.07
CA PRO A 383 -2.50 -6.71 6.51
C PRO A 383 -3.60 -6.08 7.37
N THR A 384 -3.89 -6.68 8.51
CA THR A 384 -4.96 -6.24 9.40
C THR A 384 -4.49 -5.95 10.83
N LEU A 385 -5.23 -5.09 11.52
CA LEU A 385 -5.12 -4.86 12.96
C LEU A 385 -6.40 -5.32 13.64
N ARG A 386 -6.27 -6.15 14.68
CA ARG A 386 -7.40 -6.54 15.53
C ARG A 386 -7.72 -5.46 16.54
N LEU A 387 -8.98 -5.07 16.60
CA LEU A 387 -9.49 -4.00 17.46
C LEU A 387 -9.94 -4.57 18.81
N THR A 388 -9.00 -5.00 19.63
CA THR A 388 -9.26 -5.50 20.99
C THR A 388 -9.39 -4.34 21.97
N SER A 389 -10.35 -4.46 22.91
CA SER A 389 -10.44 -3.56 24.05
C SER A 389 -9.35 -3.86 25.10
N ASP A 390 -9.12 -2.93 26.04
CA ASP A 390 -8.21 -3.17 27.18
C ASP A 390 -8.60 -4.40 28.01
N ASN A 391 -9.89 -4.69 28.12
CA ASN A 391 -10.38 -5.88 28.80
C ASN A 391 -10.05 -7.15 28.03
N ASP A 392 -10.17 -7.12 26.69
CA ASP A 392 -9.79 -8.25 25.84
C ASP A 392 -8.28 -8.48 25.89
N ASP A 393 -7.48 -7.41 25.89
CA ASP A 393 -6.01 -7.54 26.04
C ASP A 393 -5.61 -8.18 27.37
N LYS A 394 -6.30 -7.85 28.46
CA LYS A 394 -6.10 -8.51 29.77
C LYS A 394 -6.46 -10.00 29.69
N LYS A 395 -7.60 -10.36 29.08
CA LYS A 395 -8.00 -11.76 28.89
C LYS A 395 -7.00 -12.51 28.00
N ILE A 396 -6.57 -11.92 26.88
CA ILE A 396 -5.53 -12.48 26.01
C ILE A 396 -4.26 -12.79 26.83
N GLY A 397 -3.82 -11.84 27.65
CA GLY A 397 -2.66 -12.04 28.52
C GLY A 397 -2.83 -13.18 29.52
N VAL A 398 -4.03 -13.34 30.09
CA VAL A 398 -4.35 -14.46 31.01
C VAL A 398 -4.31 -15.80 30.28
N TYR A 399 -5.02 -15.92 29.15
CA TYR A 399 -5.04 -17.15 28.36
C TYR A 399 -3.66 -17.52 27.81
N SER A 400 -2.90 -16.54 27.33
CA SER A 400 -1.55 -16.79 26.80
C SER A 400 -0.61 -17.37 27.87
N ARG A 401 -0.65 -16.85 29.09
CA ARG A 401 0.13 -17.40 30.23
C ARG A 401 -0.34 -18.79 30.62
N LEU A 402 -1.64 -19.01 30.66
CA LEU A 402 -2.23 -20.34 30.99
C LEU A 402 -1.80 -21.36 29.92
N ILE A 403 -1.94 -21.04 28.63
CA ILE A 403 -1.54 -21.89 27.52
C ILE A 403 -0.06 -22.24 27.63
N ALA A 404 0.82 -21.27 27.83
CA ALA A 404 2.26 -21.51 27.94
C ALA A 404 2.60 -22.45 29.12
N SER A 405 1.87 -22.34 30.24
CA SER A 405 2.02 -23.26 31.38
C SER A 405 1.56 -24.68 31.06
N LEU A 406 0.42 -24.81 30.38
CA LEU A 406 -0.14 -26.10 30.00
C LEU A 406 0.70 -26.78 28.90
N GLU A 407 1.21 -26.02 27.93
CA GLU A 407 2.12 -26.53 26.88
C GLU A 407 3.39 -27.17 27.50
N LYS A 408 3.97 -26.53 28.50
CA LYS A 408 5.13 -27.12 29.20
C LYS A 408 4.78 -28.47 29.87
N LYS A 409 3.59 -28.57 30.49
CA LYS A 409 3.13 -29.82 31.12
C LYS A 409 2.85 -30.91 30.08
N GLU A 410 2.16 -30.54 28.99
CA GLU A 410 1.86 -31.50 27.91
C GLU A 410 3.12 -31.98 27.19
N ALA A 411 4.09 -31.12 26.95
CA ALA A 411 5.37 -31.51 26.32
C ALA A 411 6.13 -32.56 27.17
N ILE A 412 6.03 -32.53 28.50
CA ILE A 412 6.61 -33.54 29.36
C ILE A 412 5.84 -34.88 29.21
N LYS A 413 4.52 -34.84 29.26
CA LYS A 413 3.69 -36.05 29.08
C LYS A 413 3.88 -36.68 27.69
N GLU A 414 3.93 -35.84 26.61
CA GLU A 414 4.21 -36.34 25.26
C GLU A 414 5.57 -37.04 25.18
N ARG A 415 6.61 -36.48 25.74
CA ARG A 415 7.93 -37.13 25.79
C ARG A 415 7.89 -38.46 26.49
N GLN A 416 7.21 -38.57 27.64
CA GLN A 416 7.02 -39.82 28.35
C GLN A 416 6.23 -40.83 27.51
N LYS A 417 5.14 -40.40 26.88
CA LYS A 417 4.32 -41.23 26.00
C LYS A 417 5.12 -41.73 24.77
N HIS A 418 5.91 -40.84 24.16
CA HIS A 418 6.77 -41.23 23.07
C HIS A 418 7.83 -42.26 23.48
N ALA A 419 8.49 -42.06 24.61
CA ALA A 419 9.45 -43.03 25.16
C ALA A 419 8.78 -44.39 25.46
N THR A 420 7.56 -44.40 26.01
CA THR A 420 6.78 -45.61 26.23
C THR A 420 6.46 -46.32 24.92
N LEU A 421 6.02 -45.57 23.89
CA LEU A 421 5.70 -46.12 22.56
C LEU A 421 6.94 -46.57 21.81
N ASP A 422 8.09 -45.95 21.97
CA ASP A 422 9.35 -46.40 21.37
C ASP A 422 9.84 -47.74 21.94
N ALA A 423 9.47 -48.08 23.17
CA ALA A 423 9.71 -49.34 23.81
C ALA A 423 8.53 -50.35 23.70
N ALA A 424 7.42 -49.93 23.06
CA ALA A 424 6.19 -50.72 23.00
C ALA A 424 6.27 -51.80 21.90
N THR A 425 5.47 -52.85 22.07
CA THR A 425 5.25 -53.85 21.03
C THR A 425 4.46 -53.28 19.86
N GLU A 426 4.59 -53.87 18.68
CA GLU A 426 3.81 -53.49 17.50
C GLU A 426 2.30 -53.54 17.75
N LYS A 427 1.81 -54.43 18.56
CA LYS A 427 0.41 -54.52 18.97
C LYS A 427 -0.05 -53.33 19.79
N GLU A 428 0.78 -52.84 20.69
CA GLU A 428 0.48 -51.62 21.52
C GLU A 428 0.52 -50.37 20.65
N ILE A 429 1.47 -50.25 19.68
CA ILE A 429 1.51 -49.14 18.71
C ILE A 429 0.26 -49.15 17.85
N ALA A 430 -0.13 -50.35 17.31
CA ALA A 430 -1.34 -50.51 16.54
C ALA A 430 -2.60 -50.10 17.30
N ALA A 431 -2.69 -50.45 18.59
CA ALA A 431 -3.79 -50.07 19.46
C ALA A 431 -3.82 -48.52 19.66
N ALA A 432 -2.66 -47.89 19.83
CA ALA A 432 -2.55 -46.45 19.99
C ALA A 432 -2.99 -45.70 18.69
N LEU A 433 -2.63 -46.20 17.52
CA LEU A 433 -3.09 -45.68 16.22
C LEU A 433 -4.62 -45.83 16.07
N THR A 434 -5.15 -47.02 16.38
CA THR A 434 -6.61 -47.27 16.34
C THR A 434 -7.38 -46.29 17.20
N GLY A 435 -6.86 -45.97 18.40
CA GLY A 435 -7.49 -45.02 19.35
C GLY A 435 -7.55 -43.57 18.85
N LYS A 436 -6.78 -43.21 17.81
CA LYS A 436 -6.77 -41.88 17.21
C LYS A 436 -7.41 -41.85 15.82
N LEU A 437 -7.70 -42.99 15.20
CA LEU A 437 -8.10 -43.08 13.80
C LEU A 437 -9.49 -42.49 13.57
N VAL A 438 -9.60 -41.62 12.56
CA VAL A 438 -10.85 -41.01 12.08
C VAL A 438 -11.32 -41.66 10.77
N ALA A 439 -10.37 -41.89 9.88
CA ALA A 439 -10.64 -42.50 8.57
C ALA A 439 -9.42 -43.27 8.07
N LYS A 440 -9.69 -44.36 7.39
CA LYS A 440 -8.72 -45.16 6.62
C LYS A 440 -9.28 -45.45 5.26
N LEU A 441 -8.50 -45.14 4.22
CA LEU A 441 -8.79 -45.43 2.80
C LEU A 441 -7.62 -46.18 2.20
N ASP A 442 -7.85 -47.39 1.77
CA ASP A 442 -6.87 -48.25 1.07
C ASP A 442 -7.04 -48.20 -0.45
N PHE A 443 -8.08 -47.59 -0.97
CA PHE A 443 -8.45 -47.50 -2.39
C PHE A 443 -8.61 -48.85 -3.13
N ASP A 444 -8.56 -49.98 -2.41
CA ASP A 444 -8.60 -51.30 -2.98
C ASP A 444 -10.00 -51.70 -3.45
N LYS A 445 -11.01 -51.19 -2.74
CA LYS A 445 -12.43 -51.51 -3.00
C LYS A 445 -13.25 -50.28 -3.18
N THR A 446 -14.05 -50.30 -4.25
CA THR A 446 -15.05 -49.25 -4.53
C THR A 446 -16.42 -49.86 -4.70
N ASN A 447 -17.44 -49.13 -4.39
CA ASN A 447 -18.84 -49.47 -4.58
C ASN A 447 -19.45 -48.47 -5.55
N LEU A 448 -20.14 -48.97 -6.59
CA LEU A 448 -20.89 -48.12 -7.53
C LEU A 448 -22.36 -48.06 -7.09
N VAL A 449 -22.85 -46.86 -6.84
CA VAL A 449 -24.25 -46.64 -6.46
C VAL A 449 -24.82 -45.51 -7.33
N LYS A 450 -25.79 -45.79 -8.18
CA LYS A 450 -26.41 -44.83 -9.08
C LYS A 450 -25.40 -43.98 -9.84
N ASP A 451 -24.48 -44.66 -10.53
CA ASP A 451 -23.39 -44.07 -11.33
C ASP A 451 -22.34 -43.21 -10.57
N LYS A 452 -22.36 -43.28 -9.24
CA LYS A 452 -21.35 -42.69 -8.39
C LYS A 452 -20.47 -43.75 -7.75
N GLU A 453 -19.17 -43.53 -7.76
CA GLU A 453 -18.19 -44.39 -7.14
C GLU A 453 -17.93 -43.96 -5.70
N TYR A 454 -17.88 -44.90 -4.78
CA TYR A 454 -17.63 -44.67 -3.35
C TYR A 454 -16.50 -45.56 -2.90
N PHE A 455 -15.55 -45.00 -2.17
CA PHE A 455 -14.49 -45.80 -1.52
C PHE A 455 -15.01 -46.42 -0.22
N THR A 456 -14.49 -47.60 0.11
CA THR A 456 -14.69 -48.19 1.43
C THR A 456 -13.85 -47.46 2.46
N ASN A 457 -14.50 -47.02 3.55
CA ASN A 457 -13.83 -46.37 4.65
C ASN A 457 -14.15 -47.10 5.96
N ALA A 458 -13.11 -47.36 6.75
CA ALA A 458 -13.25 -48.04 8.04
C ALA A 458 -14.16 -47.34 9.06
N THR A 459 -14.39 -46.03 8.90
CA THR A 459 -15.28 -45.25 9.78
C THR A 459 -16.75 -45.37 9.38
N GLY A 460 -17.05 -46.04 8.30
CA GLY A 460 -18.42 -46.13 7.72
C GLY A 460 -18.89 -44.85 7.02
N SER A 461 -18.08 -43.77 7.00
CA SER A 461 -18.38 -42.58 6.22
C SER A 461 -18.21 -42.86 4.73
N LYS A 462 -19.06 -42.27 3.90
CA LYS A 462 -18.98 -42.39 2.45
C LYS A 462 -18.09 -41.31 1.85
N ILE A 463 -17.33 -41.66 0.83
CA ILE A 463 -16.64 -40.71 -0.01
C ILE A 463 -17.35 -40.65 -1.35
N ASP A 464 -17.78 -39.46 -1.70
CA ASP A 464 -18.53 -39.24 -2.93
C ASP A 464 -17.57 -38.85 -4.06
N ALA A 465 -17.60 -39.59 -5.15
CA ALA A 465 -16.86 -39.25 -6.36
C ALA A 465 -17.60 -38.17 -7.14
N SER A 466 -16.97 -37.04 -7.39
CA SER A 466 -17.48 -35.99 -8.26
C SER A 466 -16.63 -35.88 -9.52
N GLY A 467 -17.24 -35.85 -10.68
CA GLY A 467 -16.55 -35.78 -11.98
C GLY A 467 -16.38 -37.12 -12.66
N LYS A 468 -15.31 -37.30 -13.44
CA LYS A 468 -14.99 -38.58 -14.16
C LYS A 468 -14.61 -39.65 -13.17
N MET A 469 -14.90 -40.90 -13.52
CA MET A 469 -14.51 -42.07 -12.71
C MET A 469 -13.01 -42.04 -12.38
N ALA A 470 -12.69 -42.60 -11.21
CA ALA A 470 -11.30 -42.68 -10.75
C ALA A 470 -10.46 -43.53 -11.70
N GLU A 471 -9.24 -43.08 -11.89
CA GLU A 471 -8.20 -43.95 -12.45
C GLU A 471 -7.46 -44.63 -11.31
N TYR A 472 -6.99 -45.86 -11.54
CA TYR A 472 -6.26 -46.65 -10.58
C TYR A 472 -4.90 -47.08 -11.12
N GLY A 473 -3.93 -47.06 -10.20
CA GLY A 473 -2.60 -47.61 -10.45
C GLY A 473 -2.28 -48.77 -9.52
N GLN A 474 -1.06 -49.24 -9.58
CA GLN A 474 -0.54 -50.21 -8.62
C GLN A 474 -0.07 -49.45 -7.39
N GLY A 475 -0.70 -49.69 -6.26
CA GLY A 475 -0.39 -49.06 -4.99
C GLY A 475 0.83 -49.65 -4.29
N VAL A 476 1.13 -49.10 -3.17
CA VAL A 476 2.12 -49.65 -2.22
C VAL A 476 1.57 -50.94 -1.59
N ILE A 477 0.24 -50.93 -1.37
CA ILE A 477 -0.56 -52.09 -0.99
C ILE A 477 -1.77 -52.09 -1.93
N GLY A 478 -1.99 -53.20 -2.70
CA GLY A 478 -3.12 -53.27 -3.59
C GLY A 478 -3.15 -52.23 -4.71
N ARG A 479 -4.23 -51.42 -4.74
CA ARG A 479 -4.44 -50.34 -5.73
C ARG A 479 -4.18 -48.97 -5.14
N SER A 480 -3.71 -48.03 -5.98
CA SER A 480 -3.60 -46.63 -5.69
C SER A 480 -4.71 -45.82 -6.39
N LEU A 481 -5.13 -44.72 -5.82
CA LEU A 481 -5.90 -43.68 -6.50
C LEU A 481 -4.96 -42.84 -7.38
N LYS A 482 -5.22 -42.82 -8.71
CA LYS A 482 -4.44 -42.06 -9.67
C LYS A 482 -5.22 -40.80 -10.09
N TYR A 483 -4.56 -39.64 -9.99
CA TYR A 483 -5.14 -38.38 -10.34
C TYR A 483 -5.12 -38.10 -11.85
N ASN A 484 -6.19 -37.44 -12.31
CA ASN A 484 -6.24 -36.75 -13.60
C ASN A 484 -6.60 -35.26 -13.34
N ASP A 485 -6.73 -34.45 -14.40
CA ASP A 485 -7.04 -33.03 -14.28
C ASP A 485 -8.44 -32.74 -13.67
N GLU A 486 -9.34 -33.74 -13.69
CA GLU A 486 -10.71 -33.63 -13.21
C GLU A 486 -10.94 -34.29 -11.83
N THR A 487 -9.91 -34.95 -11.28
CA THR A 487 -10.04 -35.69 -10.00
C THR A 487 -10.47 -34.75 -8.88
N ALA A 488 -11.62 -35.05 -8.27
CA ALA A 488 -12.18 -34.35 -7.12
C ALA A 488 -13.08 -35.29 -6.30
N TYR A 489 -12.50 -36.16 -5.53
CA TYR A 489 -13.21 -37.04 -4.60
C TYR A 489 -13.30 -36.42 -3.23
N SER A 490 -14.49 -36.35 -2.64
CA SER A 490 -14.70 -35.69 -1.37
C SER A 490 -15.42 -36.57 -0.33
N PHE A 491 -15.02 -36.41 0.93
CA PHE A 491 -15.79 -36.87 2.07
C PHE A 491 -17.08 -36.05 2.21
N GLU A 492 -18.05 -36.66 2.89
CA GLU A 492 -19.27 -35.96 3.27
C GLU A 492 -18.90 -34.68 4.07
N PRO A 493 -19.37 -33.48 3.63
CA PRO A 493 -19.04 -32.24 4.30
C PRO A 493 -19.41 -32.22 5.78
N TYR A 494 -18.60 -31.61 6.60
CA TYR A 494 -18.78 -31.39 8.04
C TYR A 494 -18.79 -32.65 8.92
N LYS A 495 -18.54 -33.83 8.34
CA LYS A 495 -18.59 -35.11 9.05
C LYS A 495 -17.22 -35.63 9.46
N ILE A 496 -16.24 -35.50 8.59
CA ILE A 496 -14.88 -36.02 8.79
C ILE A 496 -13.87 -34.92 8.52
N ALA A 497 -12.79 -34.89 9.29
CA ALA A 497 -11.67 -33.98 9.10
C ALA A 497 -12.08 -32.47 9.12
N TYR A 498 -13.15 -32.17 9.85
CA TYR A 498 -13.64 -30.81 10.04
C TYR A 498 -12.94 -30.17 11.26
N PHE A 499 -11.64 -29.95 11.11
CA PHE A 499 -10.74 -29.46 12.16
C PHE A 499 -10.78 -27.95 12.29
N GLU A 500 -10.61 -27.49 13.53
CA GLU A 500 -10.36 -26.08 13.84
C GLU A 500 -8.87 -25.89 14.20
N ARG A 501 -8.38 -24.64 14.16
CA ARG A 501 -6.97 -24.32 14.40
C ARG A 501 -6.45 -24.68 15.80
N TYR A 502 -7.35 -24.92 16.74
CA TYR A 502 -6.98 -25.42 18.09
C TYR A 502 -7.08 -26.95 18.23
N ASP A 503 -7.55 -27.66 17.20
CA ASP A 503 -7.63 -29.11 17.21
C ASP A 503 -6.30 -29.72 16.75
N PRO A 504 -5.69 -30.63 17.52
CA PRO A 504 -4.56 -31.40 17.04
C PRO A 504 -5.03 -32.50 16.08
N PHE A 505 -4.32 -32.69 14.97
CA PHE A 505 -4.63 -33.74 14.00
C PHE A 505 -3.40 -34.23 13.27
N ALA A 506 -3.53 -35.36 12.58
CA ALA A 506 -2.50 -35.85 11.67
C ALA A 506 -3.08 -36.53 10.44
N PHE A 507 -2.30 -36.53 9.38
CA PHE A 507 -2.54 -37.29 8.15
C PHE A 507 -1.36 -38.20 7.89
N SER A 508 -1.63 -39.37 7.30
CA SER A 508 -0.61 -40.25 6.79
C SER A 508 -1.06 -40.84 5.44
N LEU A 509 -0.18 -40.85 4.45
CA LEU A 509 -0.47 -41.36 3.11
C LEU A 509 0.82 -41.75 2.43
N TRP A 510 0.69 -42.59 1.41
CA TRP A 510 1.73 -42.79 0.41
C TRP A 510 1.44 -41.92 -0.81
N ILE A 511 2.48 -41.32 -1.38
CA ILE A 511 2.36 -40.44 -2.56
C ILE A 511 3.46 -40.78 -3.59
N LYS A 512 3.07 -40.77 -4.87
CA LYS A 512 3.99 -40.84 -5.99
C LYS A 512 3.70 -39.73 -6.98
N VAL A 513 4.68 -38.90 -7.28
CA VAL A 513 4.61 -37.80 -8.26
C VAL A 513 5.23 -38.22 -9.56
N PRO A 514 4.54 -38.11 -10.72
CA PRO A 514 5.06 -38.59 -11.99
C PRO A 514 6.08 -37.68 -12.65
N THR A 515 6.03 -36.38 -12.35
CA THR A 515 6.84 -35.31 -12.94
C THR A 515 7.07 -34.19 -11.96
N ASN A 516 7.83 -33.18 -12.37
CA ASN A 516 8.03 -31.97 -11.59
C ASN A 516 6.82 -31.06 -11.74
N TYR A 517 6.22 -30.69 -10.61
CA TYR A 517 5.14 -29.73 -10.56
C TYR A 517 5.62 -28.41 -9.95
N PRO A 518 5.40 -27.23 -10.60
CA PRO A 518 5.56 -25.93 -9.96
C PRO A 518 4.56 -25.75 -8.82
N LEU A 519 3.30 -26.16 -9.06
CA LEU A 519 2.24 -26.20 -8.05
C LEU A 519 1.23 -27.29 -8.41
N ALA A 520 0.86 -28.13 -7.46
CA ALA A 520 -0.21 -29.13 -7.59
C ALA A 520 -0.88 -29.39 -6.25
N THR A 521 -2.17 -29.71 -6.25
CA THR A 521 -2.93 -30.04 -5.03
C THR A 521 -3.00 -31.55 -4.85
N VAL A 522 -2.61 -32.02 -3.67
CA VAL A 522 -2.75 -33.42 -3.26
C VAL A 522 -4.13 -33.65 -2.64
N PHE A 523 -4.41 -32.94 -1.55
CA PHE A 523 -5.75 -32.89 -0.94
C PHE A 523 -5.96 -31.54 -0.25
N HIS A 524 -7.22 -31.19 -0.02
CA HIS A 524 -7.59 -30.00 0.70
C HIS A 524 -8.95 -30.16 1.41
N ALA A 525 -9.14 -29.40 2.48
CA ALA A 525 -10.41 -29.15 3.11
C ALA A 525 -10.57 -27.63 3.26
N SER A 526 -10.60 -26.96 2.11
CA SER A 526 -10.56 -25.50 2.04
C SER A 526 -11.62 -24.96 1.08
N ASP A 527 -12.08 -23.75 1.38
CA ASP A 527 -12.93 -22.96 0.49
C ASP A 527 -12.15 -22.47 -0.75
N PRO A 528 -12.84 -22.00 -1.80
CA PRO A 528 -12.22 -21.41 -2.99
C PRO A 528 -11.31 -20.21 -2.70
N HIS A 529 -10.46 -19.86 -3.67
CA HIS A 529 -9.52 -18.74 -3.62
C HIS A 529 -10.16 -17.41 -3.14
N ARG A 530 -11.35 -17.07 -3.66
CA ARG A 530 -12.09 -15.86 -3.28
C ARG A 530 -12.46 -15.80 -1.79
N TYR A 531 -12.48 -16.95 -1.10
CA TYR A 531 -12.70 -17.09 0.34
C TYR A 531 -11.40 -17.36 1.10
N GLY A 532 -10.26 -16.92 0.55
CA GLY A 532 -8.97 -17.00 1.22
C GLY A 532 -8.44 -18.40 1.42
N TYR A 533 -8.96 -19.41 0.69
CA TYR A 533 -8.66 -20.81 0.95
C TYR A 533 -8.88 -21.20 2.43
N GLN A 534 -9.94 -20.65 3.05
CA GLN A 534 -10.27 -20.95 4.45
C GLN A 534 -10.36 -22.44 4.68
N GLY A 535 -9.49 -22.98 5.52
CA GLY A 535 -9.33 -24.42 5.74
C GLY A 535 -7.88 -24.85 5.83
N TYR A 536 -7.58 -26.02 5.30
CA TYR A 536 -6.22 -26.54 5.20
C TYR A 536 -6.00 -27.29 3.89
N ASP A 537 -4.73 -27.41 3.49
CA ASP A 537 -4.35 -28.11 2.26
C ASP A 537 -2.94 -28.69 2.29
N LEU A 538 -2.74 -29.79 1.53
CA LEU A 538 -1.43 -30.33 1.19
C LEU A 538 -1.17 -30.10 -0.30
N LEU A 539 -0.13 -29.38 -0.59
CA LEU A 539 0.33 -29.02 -1.92
C LEU A 539 1.71 -29.62 -2.22
N ILE A 540 1.96 -29.80 -3.50
CA ILE A 540 3.31 -29.92 -4.05
C ILE A 540 3.67 -28.55 -4.64
N LYS A 541 4.71 -27.91 -4.12
CA LYS A 541 5.23 -26.62 -4.60
C LYS A 541 6.71 -26.78 -4.95
N GLU A 542 7.08 -26.61 -6.22
CA GLU A 542 8.43 -26.85 -6.73
C GLU A 542 8.99 -28.24 -6.34
N ASN A 543 8.14 -29.25 -6.41
CA ASN A 543 8.38 -30.61 -5.96
C ASN A 543 8.63 -30.80 -4.45
N LYS A 544 8.31 -29.85 -3.63
CA LYS A 544 8.38 -29.95 -2.17
C LYS A 544 6.97 -30.03 -1.58
N LEU A 545 6.84 -30.75 -0.48
CA LEU A 545 5.59 -30.76 0.27
C LEU A 545 5.37 -29.42 0.97
N ASN A 546 4.21 -28.84 0.79
CA ASN A 546 3.76 -27.61 1.46
C ASN A 546 2.42 -27.88 2.17
N PHE A 547 2.35 -27.68 3.47
CA PHE A 547 1.13 -27.83 4.23
C PHE A 547 0.72 -26.51 4.88
N ARG A 548 -0.57 -26.17 4.75
CA ARG A 548 -1.10 -24.88 5.20
C ARG A 548 -2.38 -25.03 5.99
N LEU A 549 -2.59 -24.09 6.94
CA LEU A 549 -3.89 -23.78 7.54
C LEU A 549 -4.15 -22.30 7.27
N SER A 550 -5.36 -21.95 6.89
CA SER A 550 -5.69 -20.57 6.51
C SER A 550 -7.10 -20.19 6.96
N HIS A 551 -7.26 -18.97 7.46
CA HIS A 551 -8.50 -18.24 7.47
C HIS A 551 -8.64 -17.44 6.16
N ALA A 552 -7.62 -16.64 5.85
CA ALA A 552 -7.54 -15.82 4.63
C ALA A 552 -6.09 -15.74 4.14
N PHE A 553 -5.74 -16.62 3.19
CA PHE A 553 -4.38 -16.71 2.67
C PHE A 553 -3.98 -15.48 1.84
N PRO A 554 -2.78 -14.90 2.06
CA PRO A 554 -1.70 -15.36 2.94
C PRO A 554 -1.65 -14.68 4.30
N HIS A 555 -2.43 -13.65 4.58
CA HIS A 555 -2.23 -12.76 5.73
C HIS A 555 -2.76 -13.32 7.06
N ASP A 556 -3.68 -14.28 7.02
CA ASP A 556 -4.17 -15.01 8.20
C ASP A 556 -4.03 -16.51 7.94
N ALA A 557 -2.78 -17.00 8.00
CA ALA A 557 -2.42 -18.37 7.68
C ALA A 557 -1.12 -18.79 8.37
N ILE A 558 -0.96 -20.10 8.53
CA ILE A 558 0.34 -20.75 8.78
C ILE A 558 0.66 -21.67 7.60
N SER A 559 1.92 -21.66 7.18
CA SER A 559 2.42 -22.46 6.07
C SER A 559 3.85 -22.91 6.31
N VAL A 560 4.10 -24.20 6.11
CA VAL A 560 5.44 -24.76 6.15
C VAL A 560 5.74 -25.53 4.84
N ILE A 561 6.95 -25.42 4.34
CA ILE A 561 7.42 -26.13 3.18
C ILE A 561 8.61 -27.04 3.54
N ALA A 562 8.57 -28.30 3.12
CA ALA A 562 9.68 -29.22 3.32
C ALA A 562 10.90 -28.76 2.50
N THR A 563 12.09 -28.84 3.07
CA THR A 563 13.33 -28.52 2.32
C THR A 563 13.68 -29.59 1.30
N GLU A 564 13.28 -30.83 1.55
CA GLU A 564 13.52 -32.00 0.70
C GLU A 564 12.57 -32.02 -0.50
N LYS A 565 13.12 -32.30 -1.70
CA LYS A 565 12.35 -32.45 -2.94
C LYS A 565 11.96 -33.90 -3.16
N LEU A 566 10.73 -34.13 -3.59
CA LEU A 566 10.26 -35.43 -4.06
C LEU A 566 10.87 -35.71 -5.44
N ARG A 567 11.38 -36.96 -5.64
CA ARG A 567 11.85 -37.41 -6.94
C ARG A 567 10.67 -38.00 -7.75
N PRO A 568 10.57 -37.73 -9.05
CA PRO A 568 9.52 -38.28 -9.87
C PRO A 568 9.52 -39.83 -9.88
N ASN A 569 8.31 -40.40 -9.97
CA ASN A 569 8.04 -41.83 -10.06
C ASN A 569 8.53 -42.69 -8.88
N GLN A 570 8.75 -42.05 -7.72
CA GLN A 570 9.10 -42.73 -6.49
C GLN A 570 7.96 -42.63 -5.47
N TRP A 571 7.62 -43.73 -4.78
CA TRP A 571 6.71 -43.73 -3.66
C TRP A 571 7.39 -43.18 -2.40
N TYR A 572 6.71 -42.27 -1.74
CA TYR A 572 7.10 -41.69 -0.45
C TYR A 572 5.97 -41.88 0.55
N HIS A 573 6.29 -42.36 1.73
CA HIS A 573 5.37 -42.22 2.87
C HIS A 573 5.45 -40.81 3.42
N VAL A 574 4.32 -40.16 3.51
CA VAL A 574 4.17 -38.80 4.07
C VAL A 574 3.33 -38.87 5.32
N ALA A 575 3.81 -38.31 6.43
CA ALA A 575 2.97 -38.06 7.59
C ALA A 575 3.07 -36.57 7.99
N ILE A 576 1.93 -35.97 8.28
CA ILE A 576 1.79 -34.58 8.68
C ILE A 576 1.11 -34.56 10.02
N SER A 577 1.69 -33.88 11.01
CA SER A 577 1.08 -33.69 12.33
C SER A 577 0.98 -32.20 12.65
N TYR A 578 -0.13 -31.81 13.24
CA TYR A 578 -0.39 -30.47 13.75
C TYR A 578 -0.85 -30.56 15.20
N ASP A 579 -0.29 -29.70 16.05
CA ASP A 579 -0.48 -29.76 17.52
C ASP A 579 -1.59 -28.86 18.07
N GLY A 580 -2.33 -28.14 17.20
CA GLY A 580 -3.41 -27.24 17.61
C GLY A 580 -2.94 -25.89 18.18
N SER A 581 -1.70 -25.47 17.94
CA SER A 581 -1.12 -24.26 18.53
C SER A 581 -1.43 -22.94 17.79
N SER A 582 -2.04 -22.99 16.62
CA SER A 582 -2.17 -21.86 15.67
C SER A 582 -0.82 -21.25 15.25
N LYS A 583 0.27 -22.05 15.32
CA LYS A 583 1.63 -21.65 14.94
C LYS A 583 2.21 -22.57 13.90
N ALA A 584 3.04 -22.03 13.02
CA ALA A 584 3.77 -22.82 12.03
C ALA A 584 4.69 -23.86 12.69
N SER A 585 5.27 -23.56 13.84
CA SER A 585 6.10 -24.49 14.63
C SER A 585 5.34 -25.71 15.16
N GLY A 586 4.02 -25.68 15.17
CA GLY A 586 3.15 -26.80 15.50
C GLY A 586 2.95 -27.79 14.35
N LEU A 587 3.33 -27.43 13.12
CA LEU A 587 3.27 -28.27 11.92
C LEU A 587 4.57 -29.07 11.76
N ARG A 588 4.44 -30.36 11.55
CA ARG A 588 5.58 -31.27 11.30
C ARG A 588 5.31 -32.14 10.08
N ILE A 589 6.27 -32.24 9.19
CA ILE A 589 6.23 -33.11 8.01
C ILE A 589 7.26 -34.23 8.18
N HIS A 590 6.84 -35.45 7.87
CA HIS A 590 7.71 -36.64 7.90
C HIS A 590 7.70 -37.26 6.50
N LEU A 591 8.87 -37.70 6.05
CA LEU A 591 9.06 -38.49 4.85
C LEU A 591 9.69 -39.82 5.21
N ASN A 592 9.12 -40.92 4.72
CA ASN A 592 9.64 -42.27 4.88
C ASN A 592 10.00 -42.59 6.36
N GLY A 593 9.09 -42.25 7.27
CA GLY A 593 9.23 -42.53 8.70
C GLY A 593 10.12 -41.55 9.49
N LYS A 594 10.72 -40.54 8.83
CA LYS A 594 11.61 -39.54 9.46
C LYS A 594 11.08 -38.12 9.32
N GLN A 595 11.20 -37.32 10.38
CA GLN A 595 10.88 -35.89 10.32
C GLN A 595 11.87 -35.19 9.41
N VAL A 596 11.36 -34.34 8.49
CA VAL A 596 12.17 -33.50 7.60
C VAL A 596 12.20 -32.07 8.11
N THR A 597 13.26 -31.34 7.73
CA THR A 597 13.37 -29.90 7.98
C THR A 597 12.35 -29.16 7.14
N THR A 598 11.75 -28.13 7.71
CA THR A 598 10.77 -27.27 7.01
C THR A 598 11.16 -25.81 7.14
N ASP A 599 10.93 -25.05 6.07
CA ASP A 599 10.97 -23.59 6.09
C ASP A 599 9.55 -23.08 6.41
N THR A 600 9.45 -22.06 7.27
CA THR A 600 8.20 -21.38 7.55
C THR A 600 7.98 -20.30 6.50
N GLU A 601 6.88 -20.41 5.74
CA GLU A 601 6.49 -19.36 4.79
C GLU A 601 5.64 -18.29 5.45
N PHE A 602 4.66 -18.69 6.30
CA PHE A 602 3.75 -17.80 7.02
C PHE A 602 3.49 -18.33 8.43
N ASP A 603 3.37 -17.42 9.40
CA ASP A 603 3.06 -17.75 10.81
C ASP A 603 2.16 -16.66 11.42
N HIS A 604 0.95 -16.48 10.86
CA HIS A 604 0.01 -15.41 11.19
C HIS A 604 -1.44 -15.90 11.24
N LEU A 605 -1.70 -17.04 11.89
CA LEU A 605 -3.07 -17.60 11.97
C LEU A 605 -3.79 -17.13 13.24
N TYR A 606 -4.81 -16.27 13.06
CA TYR A 606 -5.56 -15.67 14.17
C TYR A 606 -7.04 -16.03 14.20
N LYS A 607 -7.66 -16.21 13.02
CA LYS A 607 -9.08 -16.48 12.87
C LYS A 607 -9.34 -17.96 12.59
N ASN A 608 -10.61 -18.36 12.72
CA ASN A 608 -11.07 -19.72 12.48
C ASN A 608 -10.75 -20.23 11.07
N ILE A 609 -10.43 -21.51 10.96
CA ILE A 609 -10.19 -22.17 9.67
C ILE A 609 -11.39 -22.96 9.17
N ARG A 610 -12.41 -23.14 10.00
CA ARG A 610 -13.65 -23.83 9.59
C ARG A 610 -14.52 -22.92 8.75
N SER A 611 -14.95 -23.42 7.58
CA SER A 611 -16.03 -22.82 6.81
C SER A 611 -17.37 -23.17 7.45
N TYR A 612 -18.21 -22.17 7.75
CA TYR A 612 -19.50 -22.39 8.39
C TYR A 612 -20.62 -22.55 7.37
N PRO A 613 -21.53 -23.53 7.52
CA PRO A 613 -22.56 -23.83 6.54
C PRO A 613 -23.52 -22.66 6.24
N ASN A 614 -23.71 -21.75 7.17
CA ASN A 614 -24.76 -20.73 7.14
C ASN A 614 -24.29 -19.32 6.76
N ILE A 615 -23.00 -19.08 6.60
CA ILE A 615 -22.48 -17.73 6.30
C ILE A 615 -22.72 -17.35 4.84
N HIS A 616 -22.75 -18.34 3.95
CA HIS A 616 -23.10 -18.12 2.53
C HIS A 616 -24.08 -19.19 2.07
N LYS A 617 -25.23 -18.76 1.56
CA LYS A 617 -26.17 -19.63 0.81
C LYS A 617 -25.51 -20.36 -0.39
N THR A 618 -24.26 -20.03 -0.66
CA THR A 618 -23.42 -20.54 -1.74
C THR A 618 -22.12 -21.19 -1.25
N SER A 619 -21.99 -21.54 0.05
CA SER A 619 -20.80 -22.26 0.52
C SER A 619 -20.56 -23.48 -0.32
N ARG A 620 -19.40 -23.53 -0.99
CA ARG A 620 -18.96 -24.65 -1.82
C ARG A 620 -18.04 -25.60 -1.05
N TYR A 621 -18.04 -25.50 0.27
CA TYR A 621 -17.27 -26.42 1.09
C TYR A 621 -17.73 -27.87 0.84
N ARG A 622 -16.83 -28.67 0.29
CA ARG A 622 -17.10 -30.05 -0.13
C ARG A 622 -16.58 -31.09 0.86
N GLY A 623 -16.12 -30.67 2.04
CA GLY A 623 -15.37 -31.52 2.96
C GLY A 623 -13.92 -31.67 2.57
N LEU A 624 -13.26 -32.73 3.02
CA LEU A 624 -11.93 -33.09 2.57
C LEU A 624 -12.01 -33.63 1.14
N VAL A 625 -11.25 -33.04 0.22
CA VAL A 625 -11.24 -33.35 -1.22
C VAL A 625 -9.85 -33.83 -1.63
N PHE A 626 -9.81 -34.93 -2.37
CA PHE A 626 -8.60 -35.38 -3.09
C PHE A 626 -8.56 -34.78 -4.48
N GLY A 627 -7.49 -34.08 -4.82
CA GLY A 627 -7.23 -33.56 -6.15
C GLY A 627 -7.48 -32.06 -6.31
N LYS A 628 -8.18 -31.67 -7.37
CA LYS A 628 -8.30 -30.29 -7.82
C LYS A 628 -8.89 -29.37 -6.76
N ARG A 629 -8.21 -28.25 -6.52
CA ARG A 629 -8.69 -27.15 -5.69
C ARG A 629 -8.96 -25.94 -6.58
N ASP A 630 -10.16 -25.41 -6.58
CA ASP A 630 -10.61 -24.18 -7.26
C ASP A 630 -9.82 -23.81 -8.54
N LEU A 631 -8.85 -22.91 -8.44
CA LEU A 631 -8.01 -22.45 -9.55
C LEU A 631 -6.74 -23.31 -9.76
N ASP A 632 -6.38 -24.12 -8.77
CA ASP A 632 -5.16 -24.93 -8.84
C ASP A 632 -5.42 -26.27 -9.53
N ARG A 633 -4.43 -26.76 -10.23
CA ARG A 633 -4.47 -28.08 -10.82
C ARG A 633 -4.39 -29.16 -9.75
N SER A 634 -4.98 -30.31 -10.04
CA SER A 634 -4.70 -31.54 -9.31
C SER A 634 -3.24 -31.96 -9.57
N MET A 635 -2.92 -33.19 -9.35
CA MET A 635 -1.62 -33.79 -9.60
C MET A 635 -1.73 -34.86 -10.74
N PRO A 636 -1.96 -34.47 -12.01
CA PRO A 636 -2.29 -35.41 -13.09
C PRO A 636 -1.24 -36.50 -13.26
N GLY A 637 -1.66 -37.78 -13.20
CA GLY A 637 -0.76 -38.95 -13.23
C GLY A 637 -0.05 -39.22 -11.89
N GLY A 638 -0.25 -38.35 -10.87
CA GLY A 638 0.19 -38.65 -9.50
C GLY A 638 -0.70 -39.68 -8.85
N GLU A 639 -0.18 -40.37 -7.86
CA GLU A 639 -0.89 -41.44 -7.17
C GLU A 639 -0.81 -41.26 -5.65
N ILE A 640 -1.90 -41.62 -4.95
CA ILE A 640 -1.90 -41.75 -3.49
C ILE A 640 -2.41 -43.13 -3.08
N ASP A 641 -1.97 -43.60 -1.92
CA ASP A 641 -2.35 -44.87 -1.35
C ASP A 641 -2.34 -44.82 0.19
N GLU A 642 -3.06 -45.73 0.85
CA GLU A 642 -3.10 -45.92 2.31
C GLU A 642 -3.30 -44.59 3.07
N PHE A 643 -4.38 -43.85 2.74
CA PHE A 643 -4.68 -42.56 3.37
C PHE A 643 -5.34 -42.72 4.73
N HIS A 644 -4.77 -42.08 5.76
CA HIS A 644 -5.28 -42.14 7.13
C HIS A 644 -5.43 -40.73 7.71
N ILE A 645 -6.46 -40.56 8.54
CA ILE A 645 -6.73 -39.33 9.31
C ILE A 645 -6.80 -39.67 10.80
N PHE A 646 -6.15 -38.85 11.62
CA PHE A 646 -6.08 -39.03 13.08
C PHE A 646 -6.49 -37.77 13.84
N THR A 647 -7.12 -37.92 15.01
CA THR A 647 -7.56 -36.81 15.89
C THR A 647 -6.45 -36.23 16.75
N ASN A 648 -5.20 -36.67 16.61
CA ASN A 648 -4.09 -36.20 17.42
C ASN A 648 -2.76 -36.29 16.66
N THR A 649 -1.71 -35.71 17.18
CA THR A 649 -0.34 -35.88 16.63
C THR A 649 0.09 -37.35 16.67
N LEU A 650 0.99 -37.73 15.78
CA LEU A 650 1.59 -39.03 15.74
C LEU A 650 2.99 -39.03 16.36
N SER A 651 3.30 -40.03 17.14
CA SER A 651 4.65 -40.26 17.66
C SER A 651 5.58 -40.83 16.58
N PRO A 652 6.89 -40.74 16.77
CA PRO A 652 7.84 -41.36 15.84
C PRO A 652 7.64 -42.87 15.67
N ALA A 653 7.26 -43.61 16.73
CA ALA A 653 6.95 -45.05 16.68
C ALA A 653 5.71 -45.31 15.80
N GLU A 654 4.63 -44.54 15.97
CA GLU A 654 3.42 -44.68 15.17
C GLU A 654 3.70 -44.38 13.69
N ILE A 655 4.53 -43.35 13.37
CA ILE A 655 4.90 -43.02 12.00
C ILE A 655 5.77 -44.13 11.38
N ARG A 656 6.69 -44.73 12.13
CA ARG A 656 7.48 -45.88 11.66
C ARG A 656 6.61 -47.12 11.40
N HIS A 657 5.60 -47.35 12.24
CA HIS A 657 4.62 -48.41 12.05
C HIS A 657 3.85 -48.26 10.73
N LEU A 658 3.34 -47.06 10.46
CA LEU A 658 2.64 -46.72 9.22
C LEU A 658 3.58 -46.85 7.99
N TYR A 659 4.80 -46.35 8.10
CA TYR A 659 5.83 -46.49 7.05
C TYR A 659 6.19 -47.97 6.78
N GLY A 660 6.29 -48.78 7.82
CA GLY A 660 6.54 -50.21 7.74
C GLY A 660 5.35 -51.00 7.18
N LYS A 661 4.24 -50.37 6.88
CA LYS A 661 2.98 -51.01 6.41
C LYS A 661 2.46 -52.06 7.36
N LEU A 662 2.70 -51.88 8.66
CA LEU A 662 2.26 -52.82 9.68
C LEU A 662 0.76 -52.71 9.91
N PRO A 663 0.05 -53.84 10.09
CA PRO A 663 -1.40 -53.82 10.25
C PRO A 663 -1.85 -53.23 11.60
N PHE A 664 -2.95 -52.51 11.57
CA PHE A 664 -3.70 -52.13 12.78
C PHE A 664 -5.20 -52.19 12.53
N ASP A 665 -5.97 -52.46 13.57
CA ASP A 665 -7.41 -52.71 13.44
C ASP A 665 -8.17 -51.39 13.41
N PRO A 666 -8.93 -51.05 12.37
CA PRO A 666 -9.75 -49.88 12.31
C PRO A 666 -11.06 -49.95 13.13
N LYS A 667 -11.37 -51.08 13.77
CA LYS A 667 -12.54 -51.28 14.59
C LYS A 667 -12.36 -50.60 15.96
N GLY A 668 -13.40 -49.93 16.46
CA GLY A 668 -13.36 -49.23 17.76
C GLY A 668 -12.97 -47.75 17.67
N ILE A 669 -13.17 -47.11 16.52
CA ILE A 669 -12.86 -45.74 16.27
C ILE A 669 -13.59 -44.78 17.24
N LYS A 670 -12.83 -43.92 17.90
CA LYS A 670 -13.36 -42.75 18.63
C LYS A 670 -13.42 -41.52 17.71
N ASN A 671 -14.63 -41.02 17.45
CA ASN A 671 -14.84 -39.77 16.70
C ASN A 671 -14.77 -38.50 17.56
N GLU A 672 -14.45 -38.60 18.85
CA GLU A 672 -14.45 -37.49 19.79
C GLU A 672 -13.03 -37.14 20.24
N TYR A 673 -12.74 -35.85 20.27
CA TYR A 673 -11.54 -35.31 20.89
C TYR A 673 -11.62 -35.46 22.43
N ASP A 674 -10.60 -35.98 23.05
CA ASP A 674 -10.42 -35.84 24.49
C ASP A 674 -10.10 -34.36 24.75
N SER A 675 -11.10 -33.61 25.24
CA SER A 675 -10.96 -32.19 25.57
C SER A 675 -9.95 -32.00 26.69
N THR A 676 -8.70 -31.71 26.37
CA THR A 676 -7.67 -31.38 27.33
C THR A 676 -7.82 -29.96 27.85
N ALA A 677 -7.29 -29.67 29.04
CA ALA A 677 -7.25 -28.31 29.57
C ALA A 677 -6.52 -27.33 28.62
N LEU A 678 -5.49 -27.83 27.96
CA LEU A 678 -4.76 -27.03 26.92
C LEU A 678 -5.65 -26.69 25.73
N MET A 679 -6.36 -27.67 25.20
CA MET A 679 -7.28 -27.45 24.07
C MET A 679 -8.40 -26.48 24.44
N LEU A 680 -8.99 -26.58 25.61
CA LEU A 680 -10.01 -25.66 26.09
C LEU A 680 -9.48 -24.23 26.28
N ALA A 681 -8.26 -24.07 26.81
CA ALA A 681 -7.63 -22.77 26.95
C ALA A 681 -7.32 -22.14 25.58
N ARG A 682 -6.81 -22.93 24.61
CA ARG A 682 -6.59 -22.49 23.23
C ARG A 682 -7.90 -22.11 22.57
N LYS A 683 -8.95 -22.93 22.72
CA LYS A 683 -10.29 -22.61 22.22
C LYS A 683 -10.79 -21.26 22.74
N SER A 684 -10.69 -21.02 24.06
CA SER A 684 -11.14 -19.76 24.66
C SER A 684 -10.39 -18.53 24.11
N LEU A 685 -9.08 -18.66 23.87
CA LEU A 685 -8.31 -17.61 23.22
C LEU A 685 -8.73 -17.43 21.75
N CYS A 686 -8.96 -18.52 21.05
CA CYS A 686 -9.43 -18.50 19.67
C CYS A 686 -10.80 -17.85 19.51
N ASP A 687 -11.76 -18.21 20.38
CA ASP A 687 -13.12 -17.63 20.38
C ASP A 687 -13.06 -16.10 20.63
N LEU A 688 -12.13 -15.65 21.49
CA LEU A 688 -11.91 -14.22 21.73
C LEU A 688 -11.38 -13.52 20.46
N TYR A 689 -10.41 -14.09 19.77
CA TYR A 689 -9.90 -13.54 18.52
C TYR A 689 -10.93 -13.56 17.40
N ASP A 690 -11.74 -14.61 17.29
CA ASP A 690 -12.78 -14.73 16.29
C ASP A 690 -13.87 -13.67 16.43
N SER A 691 -14.20 -13.29 17.69
CA SER A 691 -15.17 -12.23 17.98
C SER A 691 -14.64 -10.81 17.76
N THR A 692 -13.33 -10.63 17.54
CA THR A 692 -12.70 -9.32 17.41
C THR A 692 -12.81 -8.80 15.98
N LYS A 693 -13.23 -7.54 15.81
CA LYS A 693 -13.21 -6.85 14.52
C LYS A 693 -11.77 -6.58 14.07
N GLU A 694 -11.59 -6.55 12.78
CA GLU A 694 -10.32 -6.20 12.12
C GLU A 694 -10.48 -5.00 11.20
N VAL A 695 -9.41 -4.26 11.04
CA VAL A 695 -9.32 -3.13 10.13
C VAL A 695 -8.03 -3.23 9.31
N MET A 696 -8.08 -2.81 8.06
CA MET A 696 -6.90 -2.78 7.20
C MET A 696 -5.89 -1.74 7.68
N VAL A 697 -4.63 -2.15 7.73
CA VAL A 697 -3.48 -1.33 8.08
C VAL A 697 -2.31 -1.61 7.14
N MET A 698 -1.22 -0.89 7.31
CA MET A 698 0.04 -1.23 6.65
C MET A 698 0.78 -2.32 7.42
N GLY A 699 1.57 -3.08 6.68
CA GLY A 699 2.52 -4.07 7.16
C GLY A 699 3.35 -4.53 5.98
N ASP A 700 4.66 -4.49 6.12
CA ASP A 700 5.57 -4.82 5.03
C ASP A 700 6.05 -6.27 5.12
N LEU A 701 6.39 -6.86 3.97
CA LEU A 701 7.07 -8.15 3.90
C LEU A 701 8.43 -8.07 4.60
N PRO A 702 8.89 -9.16 5.24
CA PRO A 702 10.23 -9.24 5.82
C PRO A 702 11.36 -8.99 4.81
N GLN A 703 11.13 -9.36 3.56
CA GLN A 703 12.04 -9.10 2.44
C GLN A 703 11.34 -8.18 1.44
N ALA A 704 11.98 -7.04 1.14
CA ALA A 704 11.46 -6.09 0.19
C ALA A 704 11.32 -6.70 -1.22
N ARG A 705 10.20 -6.41 -1.89
CA ARG A 705 10.00 -6.79 -3.29
C ARG A 705 10.95 -5.99 -4.18
N PRO A 706 11.58 -6.62 -5.18
CA PRO A 706 12.30 -5.87 -6.19
C PRO A 706 11.35 -4.92 -6.94
N THR A 707 11.79 -3.69 -7.16
CA THR A 707 10.99 -2.68 -7.86
C THR A 707 11.67 -2.32 -9.18
N TYR A 708 10.86 -2.16 -10.20
CA TYR A 708 11.30 -1.85 -11.57
C TYR A 708 10.55 -0.63 -12.10
N VAL A 709 11.16 0.10 -13.00
CA VAL A 709 10.45 1.04 -13.87
C VAL A 709 9.49 0.21 -14.74
N LEU A 710 8.21 0.55 -14.74
CA LEU A 710 7.23 -0.14 -15.59
C LEU A 710 7.10 0.63 -16.91
N ASN A 711 7.45 -0.02 -18.02
CA ASN A 711 7.38 0.58 -19.34
C ASN A 711 5.94 0.96 -19.67
N ARG A 712 5.69 2.26 -19.93
CA ARG A 712 4.34 2.83 -20.14
C ARG A 712 3.36 2.53 -19.00
N GLY A 713 3.85 2.27 -17.79
CA GLY A 713 3.03 1.95 -16.63
C GLY A 713 2.40 0.56 -16.61
N LEU A 714 2.82 -0.36 -17.50
CA LEU A 714 2.28 -1.71 -17.61
C LEU A 714 2.89 -2.63 -16.52
N TYR A 715 2.04 -3.28 -15.73
CA TYR A 715 2.42 -4.09 -14.57
C TYR A 715 3.37 -5.25 -14.91
N ASP A 716 3.31 -5.79 -16.11
CA ASP A 716 4.07 -6.95 -16.62
C ASP A 716 5.28 -6.54 -17.49
N SER A 717 5.50 -5.25 -17.75
CA SER A 717 6.60 -4.78 -18.60
C SER A 717 7.68 -4.08 -17.77
N HIS A 718 8.64 -4.86 -17.28
CA HIS A 718 9.71 -4.39 -16.42
C HIS A 718 10.86 -3.77 -17.23
N GLY A 719 11.29 -2.58 -16.83
CA GLY A 719 12.51 -1.90 -17.26
C GLY A 719 13.61 -1.98 -16.20
N ASP A 720 14.32 -0.88 -15.97
CA ASP A 720 15.42 -0.80 -15.01
C ASP A 720 14.95 -1.06 -13.57
N LYS A 721 15.77 -1.79 -12.82
CA LYS A 721 15.56 -1.95 -11.37
C LYS A 721 15.83 -0.63 -10.66
N VAL A 722 14.97 -0.29 -9.68
CA VAL A 722 15.11 0.91 -8.85
C VAL A 722 15.06 0.57 -7.36
N GLU A 723 15.62 1.46 -6.57
CA GLU A 723 15.59 1.40 -5.10
C GLU A 723 14.74 2.54 -4.54
N PRO A 724 14.19 2.40 -3.32
CA PRO A 724 13.49 3.49 -2.67
C PRO A 724 14.34 4.76 -2.60
N SER A 725 13.83 5.85 -3.15
CA SER A 725 14.46 7.17 -3.16
C SER A 725 13.42 8.25 -3.47
N THR A 726 13.80 9.51 -3.34
CA THR A 726 12.96 10.68 -3.59
C THR A 726 13.49 11.51 -4.76
N PRO A 727 12.62 12.30 -5.44
CA PRO A 727 13.07 13.16 -6.52
C PRO A 727 14.12 14.18 -6.03
N ALA A 728 15.32 14.10 -6.61
CA ALA A 728 16.44 14.97 -6.20
C ALA A 728 16.17 16.46 -6.46
N ALA A 729 15.26 16.79 -7.38
CA ALA A 729 14.84 18.15 -7.67
C ALA A 729 14.04 18.78 -6.52
N ILE A 730 13.33 17.97 -5.73
CA ILE A 730 12.68 18.41 -4.48
C ILE A 730 13.74 18.44 -3.37
N MET A 731 14.21 17.29 -2.97
CA MET A 731 15.31 17.09 -2.01
C MET A 731 15.83 15.65 -2.15
N PRO A 732 17.14 15.44 -2.33
CA PRO A 732 17.71 14.11 -2.37
C PRO A 732 17.41 13.32 -1.10
N PHE A 733 17.19 12.01 -1.24
CA PHE A 733 16.97 11.13 -0.09
C PHE A 733 18.27 10.98 0.72
N PRO A 734 18.26 11.31 2.02
CA PRO A 734 19.44 11.20 2.88
C PRO A 734 19.91 9.75 3.02
N LYS A 735 21.23 9.52 2.95
CA LYS A 735 21.82 8.17 2.97
C LYS A 735 21.66 7.45 4.31
N GLU A 736 21.54 8.21 5.37
CA GLU A 736 21.38 7.76 6.76
C GLU A 736 19.97 7.27 7.08
N LEU A 737 18.98 7.66 6.29
CA LEU A 737 17.59 7.25 6.51
C LEU A 737 17.33 5.83 6.00
N PRO A 738 16.48 5.05 6.71
CA PRO A 738 16.11 3.72 6.26
C PRO A 738 15.30 3.79 4.96
N LYS A 739 15.61 2.92 4.01
CA LYS A 739 14.93 2.85 2.70
C LYS A 739 13.55 2.19 2.80
N ASN A 740 12.70 2.71 3.67
CA ASN A 740 11.34 2.26 3.90
C ASN A 740 10.41 3.46 4.17
N ARG A 741 9.13 3.20 4.47
CA ARG A 741 8.12 4.24 4.74
C ARG A 741 8.46 5.15 5.92
N LEU A 742 9.19 4.65 6.93
CA LEU A 742 9.64 5.48 8.06
C LEU A 742 10.68 6.50 7.62
N GLY A 743 11.67 6.09 6.82
CA GLY A 743 12.63 7.03 6.25
C GLY A 743 11.99 8.05 5.32
N LEU A 744 10.96 7.64 4.56
CA LEU A 744 10.18 8.58 3.75
C LEU A 744 9.46 9.61 4.62
N ALA A 745 8.83 9.19 5.73
CA ALA A 745 8.20 10.10 6.69
C ALA A 745 9.22 11.08 7.29
N GLN A 746 10.41 10.62 7.65
CA GLN A 746 11.49 11.48 8.16
C GLN A 746 11.97 12.47 7.09
N TRP A 747 12.07 12.05 5.82
CA TRP A 747 12.40 12.93 4.71
C TRP A 747 11.37 14.04 4.51
N MET A 748 10.08 13.76 4.70
CA MET A 748 9.02 14.77 4.57
C MET A 748 9.17 15.91 5.60
N PHE A 749 9.71 15.62 6.78
CA PHE A 749 9.88 16.59 7.87
C PHE A 749 11.32 17.08 8.05
N ASP A 750 12.20 16.80 7.09
CA ASP A 750 13.52 17.44 7.06
C ASP A 750 13.36 18.95 6.81
N ASP A 751 14.09 19.78 7.55
CA ASP A 751 14.05 21.25 7.44
C ASP A 751 14.33 21.77 6.02
N LYS A 752 15.01 20.96 5.21
CA LYS A 752 15.34 21.28 3.81
C LYS A 752 14.21 20.91 2.84
N ASN A 753 13.19 20.15 3.30
CA ASN A 753 12.07 19.80 2.45
C ASN A 753 11.20 21.04 2.20
N PRO A 754 11.10 21.51 0.94
CA PRO A 754 10.42 22.78 0.66
C PRO A 754 8.90 22.66 0.60
N LEU A 755 8.34 21.45 0.55
CA LEU A 755 6.94 21.24 0.16
C LEU A 755 6.02 20.93 1.33
N THR A 756 6.35 19.96 2.20
CA THR A 756 5.41 19.41 3.18
C THR A 756 4.80 20.47 4.09
N SER A 757 5.63 21.37 4.64
CA SER A 757 5.15 22.45 5.50
C SER A 757 4.28 23.45 4.74
N ARG A 758 4.68 23.85 3.53
CA ARG A 758 3.88 24.75 2.68
C ARG A 758 2.51 24.16 2.35
N VAL A 759 2.46 22.87 2.00
CA VAL A 759 1.20 22.18 1.70
C VAL A 759 0.29 22.17 2.91
N ALA A 760 0.82 21.87 4.09
CA ALA A 760 0.05 21.87 5.34
C ALA A 760 -0.52 23.25 5.63
N VAL A 761 0.31 24.29 5.58
CA VAL A 761 -0.13 25.69 5.83
C VAL A 761 -1.15 26.13 4.79
N ASN A 762 -0.93 25.85 3.51
CA ASN A 762 -1.86 26.22 2.45
C ASN A 762 -3.23 25.55 2.62
N ARG A 763 -3.28 24.30 3.05
CA ARG A 763 -4.55 23.59 3.32
C ARG A 763 -5.27 24.17 4.53
N MET A 764 -4.56 24.53 5.60
CA MET A 764 -5.15 25.20 6.77
C MET A 764 -5.67 26.59 6.42
N TRP A 765 -4.92 27.33 5.61
CA TRP A 765 -5.36 28.62 5.07
C TRP A 765 -6.65 28.48 4.25
N GLN A 766 -6.69 27.50 3.36
CA GLN A 766 -7.88 27.23 2.54
C GLN A 766 -9.09 26.89 3.39
N LEU A 767 -8.92 26.16 4.49
CA LEU A 767 -10.00 25.80 5.38
C LEU A 767 -10.67 27.04 6.00
N VAL A 768 -9.86 28.04 6.39
CA VAL A 768 -10.32 29.26 7.06
C VAL A 768 -10.83 30.31 6.04
N PHE A 769 -10.12 30.48 4.93
CA PHE A 769 -10.39 31.55 3.96
C PHE A 769 -11.11 31.07 2.69
N GLY A 770 -11.42 29.77 2.58
CA GLY A 770 -12.10 29.17 1.42
C GLY A 770 -11.21 28.98 0.20
N LYS A 771 -10.08 29.68 0.11
CA LYS A 771 -9.10 29.58 -0.97
C LYS A 771 -7.68 29.63 -0.39
N GLY A 772 -6.81 28.72 -0.80
CA GLY A 772 -5.42 28.67 -0.37
C GLY A 772 -4.60 29.88 -0.83
N LEU A 773 -3.49 30.15 -0.17
CA LEU A 773 -2.46 31.09 -0.66
C LEU A 773 -2.02 30.69 -2.07
N VAL A 774 -1.91 29.40 -2.33
CA VAL A 774 -1.88 28.78 -3.65
C VAL A 774 -3.24 28.16 -3.91
N SER A 775 -3.96 28.66 -4.92
CA SER A 775 -5.33 28.23 -5.20
C SER A 775 -5.45 26.78 -5.69
N THR A 776 -4.41 26.22 -6.26
CA THR A 776 -4.29 24.83 -6.67
C THR A 776 -3.64 24.01 -5.56
N SER A 777 -4.39 23.67 -4.51
CA SER A 777 -3.86 23.07 -3.29
C SER A 777 -3.21 21.70 -3.48
N ASP A 778 -3.53 21.00 -4.56
CA ASP A 778 -2.97 19.68 -4.92
C ASP A 778 -1.86 19.75 -5.96
N ASP A 779 -1.57 20.96 -6.47
CA ASP A 779 -0.55 21.17 -7.50
C ASP A 779 0.20 22.50 -7.28
N PHE A 780 1.40 22.39 -6.73
CA PHE A 780 2.40 23.45 -6.57
C PHE A 780 3.43 23.41 -7.68
N GLY A 781 3.28 22.51 -8.65
CA GLY A 781 4.16 22.38 -9.81
C GLY A 781 3.99 23.51 -10.81
N ASN A 782 4.63 23.34 -11.96
CA ASN A 782 4.65 24.35 -13.03
C ASN A 782 3.29 24.66 -13.65
N GLN A 783 2.30 23.78 -13.50
CA GLN A 783 0.93 24.01 -13.94
C GLN A 783 0.04 24.61 -12.85
N GLY A 784 0.51 24.58 -11.61
CA GLY A 784 -0.19 25.16 -10.48
C GLY A 784 -0.18 26.69 -10.47
N ALA A 785 -1.05 27.26 -9.64
CA ALA A 785 -1.11 28.70 -9.45
C ALA A 785 0.11 29.19 -8.64
N MET A 786 0.49 30.43 -8.89
CA MET A 786 1.48 31.11 -8.06
C MET A 786 0.87 31.47 -6.70
N PRO A 787 1.65 31.47 -5.61
CA PRO A 787 1.18 31.95 -4.33
C PRO A 787 0.85 33.44 -4.37
N THR A 788 -0.23 33.85 -3.74
CA THR A 788 -0.63 35.26 -3.65
C THR A 788 0.29 36.06 -2.72
N HIS A 789 0.86 35.41 -1.72
CA HIS A 789 1.79 35.96 -0.75
C HIS A 789 2.98 35.00 -0.60
N PRO A 790 3.96 35.05 -1.55
CA PRO A 790 5.06 34.09 -1.58
C PRO A 790 5.98 34.17 -0.37
N GLU A 791 6.13 35.34 0.22
CA GLU A 791 6.94 35.58 1.42
C GLU A 791 6.28 35.02 2.67
N LEU A 792 4.94 34.99 2.72
CA LEU A 792 4.17 34.45 3.82
C LEU A 792 4.12 32.92 3.77
N LEU A 793 4.09 32.35 2.57
CA LEU A 793 4.04 30.90 2.38
C LEU A 793 5.44 30.26 2.52
#